data_5c96fafc5d2188e011029fb9ae92e853
#
_entry.id   5c96fafc5d2188e011029fb9ae92e853
#
_cell.length_a   1.000
_cell.length_b   1.000
_cell.length_c   1.000
_cell.angle_alpha   90.00
_cell.angle_beta   90.00
_cell.angle_gamma   90.00
#
_symmetry.space_group_name_H-M   'P 1'
#
loop_
_entity.id
_entity.type
_entity.pdbx_description
1 polymer ?
#
loop_
_entity_poly.entity_id
_entity_poly.type
_entity_poly.pdbx_seq_one_letter_code
_entity_poly.pdbx_strand_id
1 'polypeptide(L)'
;MKIKVSDYIAEKLVEAGISQVFTVTGGGAMHLNDALGHREGLHCLYNHHEQACAIAAESYARIHNKIAAVCVTTGPGGTNAITGVVGGWLDSIPMLILSGQVRYDTTARWSGVGIRAMGDQEFDICKAISSMTKYCEMVIDPMRIRFCLEKALHLAQTGRPGPCWLDIPLNVQGAYVEKEALIGFDRKDYEAGGDGWAEESEAKIAEDEAGKGENRSLRPGKVDRETAGAILQKIRSSRRPVFNVGNGIRIAGAHQALMEVIDRLGIPVVTGWNSQDAIYDSHPLYTGRAGNMGDRPGNFAVQNSDLVFSVGSRLSIRQVGYNYETWARAAYVIVNDVDAEELKKPSVHVDMPVHADAKDLLETLAALLKEEQDAGRLPYPLFDGGEGLRDMDWRETCRMWKETYPVILPRHMACGDEEPANVYALVKELSSRLHEGQITVVGNGSACVAGGHGYIIKKGQRFITNSAIASMGYDLPAAIGACMADHSQDIILLTGDGSIQMNIQELQTIIHHRMPIKIFLINNGGYHSIRQTQKNYFGEPLVGIGVDSGDLSFPDMEKLAWAYGYPYLRAEHNSQLGPAIEKALAMEGPVICEIMVSMGQNFEPKSAAKRLPDGTMVSPPLEDLSPFLPEEEMDANMLIPRIKD
;
A
#
# COMPACT_ATOMS: atom_id res chain seq x y z
N MET A 1 39.24 2.58 -16.42
CA MET A 1 39.08 4.04 -16.05
C MET A 1 38.77 4.12 -14.57
N LYS A 2 39.61 4.91 -13.83
CA LYS A 2 39.38 5.07 -12.37
C LYS A 2 38.16 5.93 -12.09
N ILE A 3 37.30 5.44 -11.18
CA ILE A 3 36.10 6.12 -10.73
C ILE A 3 35.98 5.99 -9.20
N LYS A 4 35.47 7.01 -8.53
CA LYS A 4 35.15 6.94 -7.11
C LYS A 4 33.89 6.07 -6.93
N VAL A 5 33.86 5.21 -5.90
CA VAL A 5 32.73 4.29 -5.67
C VAL A 5 31.39 5.03 -5.58
N SER A 6 31.32 6.14 -4.87
CA SER A 6 30.10 6.95 -4.77
C SER A 6 29.64 7.50 -6.14
N ASP A 7 30.59 7.92 -7.01
CA ASP A 7 30.27 8.40 -8.36
C ASP A 7 29.79 7.24 -9.25
N TYR A 8 30.39 6.04 -9.08
CA TYR A 8 29.94 4.82 -9.74
C TYR A 8 28.50 4.45 -9.37
N ILE A 9 28.16 4.54 -8.07
CA ILE A 9 26.80 4.31 -7.60
C ILE A 9 25.83 5.28 -8.29
N ALA A 10 26.13 6.57 -8.27
CA ALA A 10 25.27 7.59 -8.89
C ALA A 10 25.09 7.34 -10.40
N GLU A 11 26.16 6.95 -11.11
CA GLU A 11 26.11 6.57 -12.52
C GLU A 11 25.18 5.37 -12.74
N LYS A 12 25.33 4.34 -11.94
CA LYS A 12 24.52 3.10 -12.06
C LYS A 12 23.05 3.29 -11.73
N LEU A 13 22.70 4.19 -10.83
CA LEU A 13 21.29 4.54 -10.57
C LEU A 13 20.65 5.14 -11.83
N VAL A 14 21.33 6.07 -12.51
CA VAL A 14 20.83 6.64 -13.76
C VAL A 14 20.72 5.57 -14.85
N GLU A 15 21.73 4.71 -15.02
CA GLU A 15 21.70 3.60 -15.98
C GLU A 15 20.55 2.62 -15.71
N ALA A 16 20.19 2.42 -14.43
CA ALA A 16 19.06 1.60 -14.02
C ALA A 16 17.69 2.29 -14.18
N GLY A 17 17.66 3.53 -14.67
CA GLY A 17 16.44 4.31 -14.86
C GLY A 17 15.89 4.96 -13.59
N ILE A 18 16.67 5.01 -12.51
CA ILE A 18 16.33 5.74 -11.29
C ILE A 18 16.66 7.21 -11.53
N SER A 19 15.66 8.07 -11.42
CA SER A 19 15.82 9.52 -11.57
C SER A 19 15.55 10.29 -10.27
N GLN A 20 14.98 9.64 -9.25
CA GLN A 20 14.59 10.28 -8.00
C GLN A 20 15.32 9.67 -6.80
N VAL A 21 15.88 10.55 -5.97
CA VAL A 21 16.50 10.21 -4.67
C VAL A 21 15.84 11.05 -3.58
N PHE A 22 15.41 10.41 -2.49
CA PHE A 22 14.95 11.09 -1.28
C PHE A 22 16.03 10.97 -0.20
N THR A 23 16.40 12.08 0.42
CA THR A 23 17.60 12.09 1.28
C THR A 23 17.54 13.11 2.40
N VAL A 24 18.23 12.80 3.48
CA VAL A 24 18.72 13.75 4.48
C VAL A 24 20.24 13.64 4.50
N THR A 25 20.95 14.75 4.39
CA THR A 25 22.42 14.76 4.37
C THR A 25 23.01 14.44 5.73
N GLY A 26 24.18 13.78 5.74
CA GLY A 26 24.88 13.49 6.99
C GLY A 26 26.31 13.03 6.79
N GLY A 27 27.15 13.19 7.82
CA GLY A 27 28.60 12.93 7.76
C GLY A 27 28.96 11.52 7.31
N GLY A 28 28.22 10.50 7.76
CA GLY A 28 28.49 9.10 7.36
C GLY A 28 28.14 8.79 5.91
N ALA A 29 27.38 9.66 5.22
CA ALA A 29 27.02 9.52 3.80
C ALA A 29 27.59 10.64 2.92
N MET A 30 28.60 11.38 3.38
CA MET A 30 29.04 12.61 2.72
C MET A 30 29.48 12.42 1.26
N HIS A 31 30.15 11.31 0.92
CA HIS A 31 30.55 11.04 -0.47
C HIS A 31 29.36 10.59 -1.33
N LEU A 32 28.37 9.88 -0.74
CA LEU A 32 27.14 9.53 -1.43
C LEU A 32 26.31 10.78 -1.71
N ASN A 33 26.12 11.64 -0.70
CA ASN A 33 25.35 12.88 -0.85
C ASN A 33 25.95 13.80 -1.94
N ASP A 34 27.28 13.94 -1.95
CA ASP A 34 28.00 14.73 -2.96
C ASP A 34 27.81 14.14 -4.37
N ALA A 35 28.06 12.85 -4.53
CA ALA A 35 27.97 12.17 -5.83
C ALA A 35 26.54 12.15 -6.39
N LEU A 36 25.54 11.87 -5.55
CA LEU A 36 24.13 11.83 -5.96
C LEU A 36 23.61 13.23 -6.29
N GLY A 37 23.97 14.24 -5.47
CA GLY A 37 23.51 15.62 -5.65
C GLY A 37 24.07 16.31 -6.90
N HIS A 38 25.25 15.89 -7.38
CA HIS A 38 25.89 16.46 -8.56
C HIS A 38 25.71 15.62 -9.84
N ARG A 39 25.07 14.45 -9.74
CA ARG A 39 24.92 13.57 -10.90
C ARG A 39 23.79 14.04 -11.81
N GLU A 40 24.14 14.39 -13.05
CA GLU A 40 23.13 14.64 -14.09
C GLU A 40 22.23 13.41 -14.32
N GLY A 41 20.93 13.63 -14.41
CA GLY A 41 19.91 12.58 -14.50
C GLY A 41 19.36 12.08 -13.16
N LEU A 42 19.92 12.52 -12.02
CA LEU A 42 19.35 12.34 -10.69
C LEU A 42 18.76 13.63 -10.15
N HIS A 43 17.61 13.56 -9.55
CA HIS A 43 17.01 14.63 -8.75
C HIS A 43 16.97 14.21 -7.29
N CYS A 44 17.73 14.92 -6.43
CA CYS A 44 17.73 14.71 -4.99
C CYS A 44 16.72 15.65 -4.35
N LEU A 45 15.69 15.08 -3.71
CA LEU A 45 14.78 15.83 -2.85
C LEU A 45 15.22 15.66 -1.40
N TYR A 46 15.46 16.80 -0.74
CA TYR A 46 15.93 16.85 0.65
C TYR A 46 14.75 17.03 1.59
N ASN A 47 14.43 15.95 2.34
CA ASN A 47 13.42 15.94 3.38
C ASN A 47 14.01 16.44 4.72
N HIS A 48 13.16 16.63 5.72
CA HIS A 48 13.56 17.01 7.07
C HIS A 48 13.67 15.84 8.05
N HIS A 49 13.25 14.63 7.60
CA HIS A 49 13.33 13.40 8.39
C HIS A 49 13.49 12.17 7.48
N GLU A 50 14.31 11.19 7.89
CA GLU A 50 14.61 10.01 7.09
C GLU A 50 13.41 9.05 6.96
N GLN A 51 12.49 9.06 7.94
CA GLN A 51 11.21 8.37 7.80
C GLN A 51 10.43 8.91 6.60
N ALA A 52 10.43 10.23 6.43
CA ALA A 52 9.77 10.87 5.30
C ALA A 52 10.45 10.50 3.96
N CYS A 53 11.78 10.40 3.92
CA CYS A 53 12.48 9.94 2.72
C CYS A 53 12.01 8.54 2.29
N ALA A 54 11.95 7.60 3.24
CA ALA A 54 11.56 6.22 2.95
C ALA A 54 10.09 6.11 2.54
N ILE A 55 9.18 6.84 3.21
CA ILE A 55 7.74 6.88 2.87
C ILE A 55 7.54 7.54 1.50
N ALA A 56 8.24 8.63 1.19
CA ALA A 56 8.14 9.29 -0.12
C ALA A 56 8.61 8.38 -1.26
N ALA A 57 9.71 7.64 -1.05
CA ALA A 57 10.21 6.66 -2.03
C ALA A 57 9.20 5.52 -2.26
N GLU A 58 8.58 5.05 -1.19
CA GLU A 58 7.54 4.02 -1.23
C GLU A 58 6.32 4.50 -2.05
N SER A 59 5.80 5.69 -1.75
CA SER A 59 4.66 6.27 -2.46
C SER A 59 4.99 6.57 -3.92
N TYR A 60 6.19 7.10 -4.21
CA TYR A 60 6.68 7.31 -5.57
C TYR A 60 6.59 6.02 -6.41
N ALA A 61 7.06 4.90 -5.85
CA ALA A 61 7.02 3.61 -6.52
C ALA A 61 5.59 3.11 -6.78
N ARG A 62 4.64 3.38 -5.88
CA ARG A 62 3.22 2.99 -6.05
C ARG A 62 2.55 3.66 -7.25
N ILE A 63 2.97 4.85 -7.65
CA ILE A 63 2.33 5.59 -8.75
C ILE A 63 2.65 4.96 -10.11
N HIS A 64 3.92 4.71 -10.39
CA HIS A 64 4.37 4.27 -11.71
C HIS A 64 5.15 2.95 -11.71
N ASN A 65 5.19 2.21 -10.60
CA ASN A 65 6.02 1.01 -10.43
C ASN A 65 7.52 1.27 -10.71
N LYS A 66 7.98 2.52 -10.56
CA LYS A 66 9.38 2.89 -10.72
C LYS A 66 10.04 2.97 -9.35
N ILE A 67 11.19 2.33 -9.23
CA ILE A 67 11.97 2.40 -8.01
C ILE A 67 12.59 3.79 -7.84
N ALA A 68 12.49 4.35 -6.62
CA ALA A 68 13.27 5.49 -6.18
C ALA A 68 14.36 5.02 -5.23
N ALA A 69 15.45 5.79 -5.12
CA ALA A 69 16.48 5.57 -4.12
C ALA A 69 16.22 6.42 -2.86
N VAL A 70 16.62 5.88 -1.71
CA VAL A 70 16.71 6.60 -0.43
C VAL A 70 18.17 6.65 -0.04
N CYS A 71 18.70 7.83 0.30
CA CYS A 71 20.05 7.95 0.82
C CYS A 71 20.02 8.56 2.22
N VAL A 72 20.55 7.84 3.21
CA VAL A 72 20.57 8.25 4.62
C VAL A 72 21.97 8.07 5.23
N THR A 73 22.23 8.76 6.34
CA THR A 73 23.51 8.65 7.03
C THR A 73 23.55 7.47 8.00
N THR A 74 24.67 7.27 8.66
CA THR A 74 24.89 6.25 9.70
C THR A 74 24.02 6.48 10.94
N GLY A 75 23.83 5.44 11.74
CA GLY A 75 23.12 5.49 13.01
C GLY A 75 21.66 5.94 12.88
N PRO A 76 21.30 7.13 13.40
CA PRO A 76 19.92 7.61 13.38
C PRO A 76 19.35 7.74 11.96
N GLY A 77 20.16 8.04 10.94
CA GLY A 77 19.71 8.09 9.56
C GLY A 77 19.10 6.78 9.10
N GLY A 78 19.79 5.66 9.34
CA GLY A 78 19.25 4.33 9.04
C GLY A 78 18.05 3.97 9.91
N THR A 79 18.16 4.13 11.24
CA THR A 79 17.09 3.72 12.17
C THR A 79 15.79 4.50 11.97
N ASN A 80 15.87 5.79 11.65
CA ASN A 80 14.69 6.61 11.36
C ASN A 80 13.95 6.16 10.09
N ALA A 81 14.64 5.64 9.08
CA ALA A 81 14.04 5.20 7.82
C ALA A 81 13.20 3.90 7.96
N ILE A 82 13.39 3.12 9.02
CA ILE A 82 12.84 1.76 9.17
C ILE A 82 11.33 1.72 8.96
N THR A 83 10.56 2.63 9.52
CA THR A 83 9.08 2.63 9.39
C THR A 83 8.63 2.66 7.92
N GLY A 84 9.24 3.52 7.10
CA GLY A 84 8.91 3.59 5.67
C GLY A 84 9.34 2.33 4.91
N VAL A 85 10.49 1.75 5.28
CA VAL A 85 10.99 0.50 4.69
C VAL A 85 10.09 -0.68 5.02
N VAL A 86 9.62 -0.80 6.27
CA VAL A 86 8.63 -1.84 6.67
C VAL A 86 7.32 -1.66 5.89
N GLY A 87 6.90 -0.42 5.64
CA GLY A 87 5.74 -0.14 4.78
C GLY A 87 5.91 -0.74 3.38
N GLY A 88 7.04 -0.48 2.75
CA GLY A 88 7.39 -1.06 1.45
C GLY A 88 7.50 -2.59 1.47
N TRP A 89 8.08 -3.16 2.52
CA TRP A 89 8.19 -4.61 2.70
C TRP A 89 6.83 -5.30 2.76
N LEU A 90 5.95 -4.82 3.64
CA LEU A 90 4.64 -5.44 3.85
C LEU A 90 3.69 -5.28 2.67
N ASP A 91 3.78 -4.16 1.95
CA ASP A 91 2.94 -3.89 0.76
C ASP A 91 3.62 -4.26 -0.56
N SER A 92 4.80 -4.89 -0.51
CA SER A 92 5.53 -5.40 -1.69
C SER A 92 5.93 -4.29 -2.68
N ILE A 93 6.45 -3.17 -2.16
CA ILE A 93 6.86 -2.01 -2.95
C ILE A 93 8.38 -2.04 -3.16
N PRO A 94 8.87 -1.94 -4.41
CA PRO A 94 10.29 -1.94 -4.69
C PRO A 94 10.96 -0.65 -4.20
N MET A 95 12.03 -0.79 -3.42
CA MET A 95 12.81 0.33 -2.88
C MET A 95 14.29 -0.02 -2.86
N LEU A 96 15.15 0.95 -3.11
CA LEU A 96 16.59 0.85 -2.88
C LEU A 96 17.01 1.84 -1.79
N ILE A 97 17.56 1.34 -0.70
CA ILE A 97 18.07 2.16 0.37
C ILE A 97 19.60 2.09 0.38
N LEU A 98 20.23 3.24 0.40
CA LEU A 98 21.68 3.44 0.52
C LEU A 98 21.93 4.13 1.85
N SER A 99 22.57 3.47 2.81
CA SER A 99 23.02 4.13 4.03
C SER A 99 24.53 4.32 4.02
N GLY A 100 24.95 5.46 4.52
CA GLY A 100 26.35 5.66 4.86
C GLY A 100 26.68 5.01 6.20
N GLN A 101 27.94 4.64 6.39
CA GLN A 101 28.47 4.08 7.61
C GLN A 101 29.80 4.73 7.98
N VAL A 102 30.21 4.68 9.23
CA VAL A 102 31.57 5.03 9.64
C VAL A 102 32.60 4.20 8.88
N ARG A 103 33.88 4.58 8.91
CA ARG A 103 34.93 3.77 8.28
C ARG A 103 34.86 2.33 8.78
N TYR A 104 34.96 1.35 7.87
CA TYR A 104 34.86 -0.06 8.24
C TYR A 104 35.82 -0.49 9.37
N ASP A 105 37.09 -0.02 9.30
CA ASP A 105 38.12 -0.27 10.29
C ASP A 105 37.86 0.36 11.67
N THR A 106 36.81 1.15 11.80
CA THR A 106 36.32 1.72 13.06
C THR A 106 34.99 1.12 13.53
N THR A 107 34.52 0.02 12.91
CA THR A 107 33.27 -0.64 13.30
C THR A 107 33.49 -1.76 14.31
N ALA A 108 32.48 -2.02 15.15
CA ALA A 108 32.45 -3.18 16.03
C ALA A 108 32.55 -4.49 15.23
N ARG A 109 31.96 -4.53 14.03
CA ARG A 109 32.04 -5.68 13.11
C ARG A 109 33.48 -5.99 12.72
N TRP A 110 34.26 -4.98 12.33
CA TRP A 110 35.67 -5.13 11.99
C TRP A 110 36.50 -5.60 13.18
N SER A 111 36.19 -5.13 14.40
CA SER A 111 36.96 -5.49 15.61
C SER A 111 36.88 -6.97 15.97
N GLY A 112 35.85 -7.70 15.50
CA GLY A 112 35.60 -9.10 15.83
C GLY A 112 35.22 -9.35 17.28
N VAL A 113 35.01 -8.29 18.09
CA VAL A 113 34.64 -8.39 19.50
C VAL A 113 33.16 -8.02 19.69
N GLY A 114 32.50 -8.64 20.65
CA GLY A 114 31.08 -8.45 20.91
C GLY A 114 30.71 -7.13 21.61
N ILE A 115 31.33 -6.02 21.19
CA ILE A 115 30.99 -4.66 21.66
C ILE A 115 29.80 -4.09 20.86
N ARG A 116 29.10 -3.11 21.44
CA ARG A 116 27.91 -2.51 20.82
C ARG A 116 28.26 -1.55 19.68
N ALA A 117 29.31 -0.75 19.83
CA ALA A 117 29.82 0.21 18.85
C ALA A 117 31.29 0.52 19.16
N MET A 118 32.06 0.89 18.15
CA MET A 118 33.43 1.39 18.26
C MET A 118 33.55 2.75 17.59
N GLY A 119 32.90 2.94 16.43
CA GLY A 119 32.87 4.20 15.71
C GLY A 119 31.81 5.16 16.25
N ASP A 120 31.99 6.45 15.92
CA ASP A 120 31.04 7.49 16.30
C ASP A 120 29.72 7.34 15.55
N GLN A 121 28.62 7.25 16.26
CA GLN A 121 27.26 6.99 15.72
C GLN A 121 27.13 5.65 14.97
N GLU A 122 28.07 4.74 15.13
CA GLU A 122 27.99 3.42 14.51
C GLU A 122 26.74 2.66 14.96
N PHE A 123 26.05 2.08 13.98
CA PHE A 123 24.99 1.10 14.19
C PHE A 123 25.01 0.07 13.06
N ASP A 124 25.01 -1.22 13.37
CA ASP A 124 24.95 -2.28 12.38
C ASP A 124 23.50 -2.43 11.87
N ILE A 125 23.14 -1.58 10.94
CA ILE A 125 21.77 -1.50 10.41
C ILE A 125 21.37 -2.80 9.69
N CYS A 126 22.30 -3.47 9.01
CA CYS A 126 22.01 -4.69 8.28
C CYS A 126 21.47 -5.80 9.19
N LYS A 127 22.00 -5.94 10.41
CA LYS A 127 21.46 -6.90 11.37
C LYS A 127 20.03 -6.57 11.81
N ALA A 128 19.70 -5.30 11.93
CA ALA A 128 18.37 -4.86 12.37
C ALA A 128 17.29 -5.08 11.30
N ILE A 129 17.63 -4.92 10.01
CA ILE A 129 16.67 -4.89 8.92
C ILE A 129 16.62 -6.15 8.06
N SER A 130 17.40 -7.17 8.36
CA SER A 130 17.46 -8.42 7.58
C SER A 130 16.11 -9.10 7.40
N SER A 131 15.18 -8.97 8.36
CA SER A 131 13.84 -9.56 8.31
C SER A 131 12.83 -8.73 7.50
N MET A 132 13.17 -7.50 7.09
CA MET A 132 12.29 -6.57 6.40
C MET A 132 12.86 -6.06 5.07
N THR A 133 13.85 -6.79 4.53
CA THR A 133 14.46 -6.52 3.24
C THR A 133 14.65 -7.82 2.45
N LYS A 134 14.61 -7.74 1.14
CA LYS A 134 14.91 -8.90 0.27
C LYS A 134 16.41 -9.20 0.22
N TYR A 135 17.21 -8.17 0.37
CA TYR A 135 18.66 -8.23 0.43
C TYR A 135 19.19 -7.04 1.21
N CYS A 136 20.11 -7.30 2.12
CA CYS A 136 20.86 -6.25 2.77
C CYS A 136 22.32 -6.66 2.96
N GLU A 137 23.24 -5.72 2.68
CA GLU A 137 24.68 -5.98 2.82
C GLU A 137 25.42 -4.71 3.22
N MET A 138 26.37 -4.86 4.18
CA MET A 138 27.42 -3.86 4.40
C MET A 138 28.53 -4.10 3.39
N VAL A 139 28.72 -3.18 2.46
CA VAL A 139 29.71 -3.29 1.37
C VAL A 139 31.09 -2.94 1.91
N ILE A 140 31.85 -3.92 2.34
CA ILE A 140 33.19 -3.72 2.97
C ILE A 140 34.33 -3.70 1.96
N ASP A 141 34.14 -4.29 0.77
CA ASP A 141 35.11 -4.29 -0.32
C ASP A 141 34.63 -3.41 -1.47
N PRO A 142 35.36 -2.34 -1.82
CA PRO A 142 35.01 -1.47 -2.93
C PRO A 142 34.84 -2.19 -4.28
N MET A 143 35.54 -3.31 -4.50
CA MET A 143 35.45 -4.07 -5.75
C MET A 143 34.09 -4.79 -5.93
N ARG A 144 33.36 -5.02 -4.85
CA ARG A 144 32.03 -5.66 -4.84
C ARG A 144 30.88 -4.71 -5.10
N ILE A 145 31.13 -3.39 -5.17
CA ILE A 145 30.03 -2.42 -5.26
C ILE A 145 29.10 -2.67 -6.46
N ARG A 146 29.65 -3.06 -7.61
CA ARG A 146 28.87 -3.38 -8.79
C ARG A 146 27.94 -4.58 -8.54
N PHE A 147 28.50 -5.67 -8.01
CA PHE A 147 27.76 -6.88 -7.66
C PHE A 147 26.61 -6.58 -6.70
N CYS A 148 26.91 -5.91 -5.58
CA CYS A 148 25.91 -5.61 -4.56
C CYS A 148 24.79 -4.72 -5.10
N LEU A 149 25.12 -3.71 -5.89
CA LEU A 149 24.14 -2.79 -6.46
C LEU A 149 23.27 -3.44 -7.53
N GLU A 150 23.87 -4.20 -8.47
CA GLU A 150 23.13 -4.93 -9.50
C GLU A 150 22.21 -5.99 -8.89
N LYS A 151 22.68 -6.72 -7.85
CA LYS A 151 21.89 -7.69 -7.08
C LYS A 151 20.72 -7.02 -6.37
N ALA A 152 20.97 -5.93 -5.64
CA ALA A 152 19.93 -5.18 -4.93
C ALA A 152 18.84 -4.68 -5.87
N LEU A 153 19.22 -4.07 -7.00
CA LEU A 153 18.29 -3.58 -8.01
C LEU A 153 17.47 -4.69 -8.67
N HIS A 154 18.09 -5.83 -8.92
CA HIS A 154 17.39 -7.00 -9.48
C HIS A 154 16.38 -7.55 -8.48
N LEU A 155 16.80 -7.79 -7.23
CA LEU A 155 15.95 -8.39 -6.21
C LEU A 155 14.80 -7.47 -5.79
N ALA A 156 15.03 -6.16 -5.71
CA ALA A 156 13.98 -5.23 -5.36
C ALA A 156 12.77 -5.29 -6.28
N GLN A 157 12.97 -5.64 -7.57
CA GLN A 157 11.95 -5.55 -8.61
C GLN A 157 11.45 -6.91 -9.13
N THR A 158 12.06 -8.04 -8.74
CA THR A 158 11.73 -9.36 -9.29
C THR A 158 11.00 -10.25 -8.29
N GLY A 159 10.18 -11.18 -8.81
CA GLY A 159 9.29 -12.00 -7.98
C GLY A 159 8.29 -11.12 -7.21
N ARG A 160 8.12 -11.34 -5.92
CA ARG A 160 7.43 -10.40 -5.04
C ARG A 160 8.36 -9.20 -4.79
N PRO A 161 8.05 -7.98 -5.27
CA PRO A 161 8.92 -6.82 -5.08
C PRO A 161 9.09 -6.45 -3.59
N GLY A 162 10.13 -5.69 -3.28
CA GLY A 162 10.35 -5.24 -1.92
C GLY A 162 11.66 -4.46 -1.73
N PRO A 163 11.91 -3.90 -0.53
CA PRO A 163 13.11 -3.14 -0.24
C PRO A 163 14.40 -3.97 -0.31
N CYS A 164 15.46 -3.35 -0.82
CA CYS A 164 16.84 -3.79 -0.67
C CYS A 164 17.68 -2.67 -0.06
N TRP A 165 18.69 -3.02 0.73
CA TRP A 165 19.49 -2.05 1.48
C TRP A 165 20.98 -2.33 1.36
N LEU A 166 21.76 -1.31 1.00
CA LEU A 166 23.22 -1.35 1.00
C LEU A 166 23.77 -0.35 2.02
N ASP A 167 24.55 -0.83 2.99
CA ASP A 167 25.24 -0.02 4.00
C ASP A 167 26.70 0.16 3.57
N ILE A 168 27.13 1.40 3.34
CA ILE A 168 28.37 1.68 2.62
C ILE A 168 29.31 2.51 3.51
N PRO A 169 30.37 1.89 4.07
CA PRO A 169 31.36 2.59 4.91
C PRO A 169 32.09 3.74 4.16
N LEU A 170 32.42 4.81 4.88
CA LEU A 170 33.08 6.02 4.34
C LEU A 170 34.31 5.74 3.51
N ASN A 171 35.18 4.81 3.99
CA ASN A 171 36.37 4.42 3.25
C ASN A 171 36.05 3.71 1.93
N VAL A 172 34.92 3.02 1.85
CA VAL A 172 34.42 2.40 0.62
C VAL A 172 33.82 3.45 -0.31
N GLN A 173 32.97 4.35 0.22
CA GLN A 173 32.38 5.44 -0.57
C GLN A 173 33.44 6.29 -1.30
N GLY A 174 34.54 6.60 -0.59
CA GLY A 174 35.63 7.43 -1.11
C GLY A 174 36.70 6.67 -1.90
N ALA A 175 36.66 5.35 -1.94
CA ALA A 175 37.66 4.55 -2.66
C ALA A 175 37.58 4.76 -4.18
N TYR A 176 38.74 4.69 -4.85
CA TYR A 176 38.86 4.72 -6.31
C TYR A 176 39.10 3.31 -6.84
N VAL A 177 38.27 2.87 -7.78
CA VAL A 177 38.30 1.55 -8.40
C VAL A 177 38.47 1.66 -9.92
N GLU A 178 39.04 0.63 -10.53
CA GLU A 178 39.01 0.51 -12.00
C GLU A 178 37.64 -0.05 -12.41
N LYS A 179 36.85 0.75 -13.14
CA LYS A 179 35.46 0.42 -13.51
C LYS A 179 35.35 -0.94 -14.22
N GLU A 180 36.30 -1.25 -15.09
CA GLU A 180 36.33 -2.48 -15.87
C GLU A 180 36.69 -3.72 -15.04
N ALA A 181 37.30 -3.54 -13.87
CA ALA A 181 37.68 -4.61 -12.97
C ALA A 181 36.61 -4.93 -11.91
N LEU A 182 35.50 -4.18 -11.88
CA LEU A 182 34.42 -4.41 -10.92
C LEU A 182 33.69 -5.71 -11.21
N ILE A 183 33.47 -6.50 -10.17
CA ILE A 183 32.77 -7.78 -10.24
C ILE A 183 31.28 -7.53 -10.48
N GLY A 184 30.72 -8.12 -11.52
CA GLY A 184 29.29 -8.00 -11.86
C GLY A 184 28.42 -9.07 -11.23
N PHE A 185 27.11 -8.85 -11.26
CA PHE A 185 26.10 -9.84 -10.85
C PHE A 185 25.57 -10.62 -12.05
N ASP A 186 25.73 -11.93 -12.02
CA ASP A 186 25.15 -12.83 -13.04
C ASP A 186 23.75 -13.27 -12.63
N ARG A 187 22.75 -12.68 -13.29
CA ARG A 187 21.34 -12.98 -13.07
C ARG A 187 21.01 -14.43 -13.41
N LYS A 188 21.61 -15.00 -14.47
CA LYS A 188 21.28 -16.34 -14.94
C LYS A 188 21.79 -17.40 -13.97
N ASP A 189 23.02 -17.23 -13.48
CA ASP A 189 23.58 -18.10 -12.44
C ASP A 189 22.73 -18.04 -11.16
N TYR A 190 22.40 -16.83 -10.69
CA TYR A 190 21.56 -16.64 -9.53
C TYR A 190 20.17 -17.28 -9.71
N GLU A 191 19.58 -17.13 -10.89
CA GLU A 191 18.30 -17.72 -11.26
C GLU A 191 18.32 -19.25 -11.32
N ALA A 192 19.47 -19.82 -11.67
CA ALA A 192 19.71 -21.26 -11.68
C ALA A 192 20.03 -21.84 -10.28
N GLY A 193 20.08 -21.00 -9.23
CA GLY A 193 20.36 -21.43 -7.85
C GLY A 193 21.81 -21.22 -7.41
N GLY A 194 22.65 -20.59 -8.25
CA GLY A 194 24.01 -20.17 -7.91
C GLY A 194 24.02 -18.91 -7.03
N ASP A 195 25.20 -18.42 -6.72
CA ASP A 195 25.42 -17.22 -5.90
C ASP A 195 25.35 -15.90 -6.71
N GLY A 196 25.31 -16.01 -8.04
CA GLY A 196 25.25 -14.86 -8.97
C GLY A 196 26.61 -14.23 -9.26
N TRP A 197 27.73 -14.89 -8.93
CA TRP A 197 29.05 -14.39 -9.30
C TRP A 197 29.31 -14.62 -10.81
N ALA A 198 29.76 -13.57 -11.49
CA ALA A 198 30.25 -13.75 -12.85
C ALA A 198 31.55 -14.60 -12.86
N GLU A 199 31.64 -15.56 -13.79
CA GLU A 199 32.66 -16.63 -13.83
C GLU A 199 34.14 -16.18 -13.81
N GLU A 200 34.45 -14.90 -13.99
CA GLU A 200 35.82 -14.38 -14.09
C GLU A 200 36.48 -14.02 -12.75
N SER A 201 35.83 -14.23 -11.59
CA SER A 201 36.43 -13.84 -10.31
C SER A 201 37.01 -15.00 -9.52
N GLU A 202 38.34 -15.06 -9.44
CA GLU A 202 39.10 -15.98 -8.53
C GLU A 202 38.92 -15.67 -7.03
N ALA A 203 38.23 -14.60 -6.67
CA ALA A 203 38.09 -14.14 -5.31
C ALA A 203 36.71 -14.51 -4.73
N LYS A 204 36.50 -15.76 -4.36
CA LYS A 204 35.45 -16.11 -3.38
C LYS A 204 35.87 -15.58 -2.02
N ILE A 205 35.54 -14.34 -1.72
CA ILE A 205 35.67 -13.76 -0.39
C ILE A 205 34.59 -14.39 0.47
N ALA A 206 34.96 -14.86 1.67
CA ALA A 206 34.05 -15.46 2.63
C ALA A 206 32.83 -14.55 2.85
N GLU A 207 31.64 -15.04 2.50
CA GLU A 207 30.39 -14.35 2.80
C GLU A 207 30.28 -14.18 4.31
N ASP A 208 30.10 -12.95 4.77
CA ASP A 208 29.79 -12.66 6.16
C ASP A 208 28.42 -13.29 6.47
N GLU A 209 28.37 -14.23 7.41
CA GLU A 209 27.14 -14.97 7.77
C GLU A 209 26.01 -14.05 8.28
N ALA A 210 26.33 -12.82 8.66
CA ALA A 210 25.36 -11.82 9.13
C ALA A 210 24.50 -11.18 8.02
N GLY A 211 24.85 -11.38 6.73
CA GLY A 211 24.14 -10.83 5.57
C GLY A 211 23.15 -11.77 4.87
N LYS A 212 22.96 -12.98 5.40
CA LYS A 212 22.08 -14.00 4.76
C LYS A 212 20.59 -13.80 5.06
N GLY A 213 20.09 -12.60 4.86
CA GLY A 213 18.66 -12.31 4.86
C GLY A 213 18.03 -12.49 3.46
N GLU A 214 18.39 -13.53 2.73
CA GLU A 214 17.78 -13.81 1.42
C GLU A 214 16.44 -14.54 1.62
N ASN A 215 15.35 -13.82 1.52
CA ASN A 215 14.04 -14.45 1.37
C ASN A 215 13.87 -14.85 -0.11
N ARG A 216 14.46 -15.99 -0.50
CA ARG A 216 14.33 -16.58 -1.84
C ARG A 216 12.93 -17.16 -1.96
N SER A 217 11.94 -16.34 -2.31
CA SER A 217 10.68 -16.88 -2.77
C SER A 217 10.93 -17.62 -4.09
N LEU A 218 10.36 -18.81 -4.21
CA LEU A 218 10.36 -19.55 -5.48
C LEU A 218 9.81 -18.62 -6.57
N ARG A 219 10.49 -18.58 -7.74
CA ARG A 219 9.99 -17.77 -8.86
C ARG A 219 8.64 -18.29 -9.32
N PRO A 220 7.71 -17.38 -9.62
CA PRO A 220 6.43 -17.77 -10.18
C PRO A 220 6.65 -18.42 -11.56
N GLY A 221 5.90 -19.49 -11.84
CA GLY A 221 5.84 -20.10 -13.15
C GLY A 221 5.09 -19.22 -14.14
N LYS A 222 5.19 -19.56 -15.44
CA LYS A 222 4.26 -19.06 -16.46
C LYS A 222 2.97 -19.84 -16.42
N VAL A 223 1.86 -19.14 -16.67
CA VAL A 223 0.55 -19.78 -16.79
C VAL A 223 0.41 -20.43 -18.16
N ASP A 224 0.20 -21.72 -18.19
CA ASP A 224 -0.08 -22.43 -19.42
C ASP A 224 -1.57 -22.35 -19.82
N ARG A 225 -1.85 -22.71 -21.08
CA ARG A 225 -3.21 -22.68 -21.63
C ARG A 225 -4.15 -23.66 -20.92
N GLU A 226 -3.66 -24.76 -20.39
CA GLU A 226 -4.44 -25.76 -19.66
C GLU A 226 -4.94 -25.19 -18.32
N THR A 227 -4.06 -24.58 -17.54
CA THR A 227 -4.39 -23.88 -16.29
C THR A 227 -5.39 -22.75 -16.53
N ALA A 228 -5.16 -21.91 -17.55
CA ALA A 228 -6.09 -20.84 -17.91
C ALA A 228 -7.46 -21.41 -18.32
N GLY A 229 -7.49 -22.48 -19.13
CA GLY A 229 -8.71 -23.17 -19.53
C GLY A 229 -9.48 -23.76 -18.35
N ALA A 230 -8.78 -24.36 -17.38
CA ALA A 230 -9.38 -24.90 -16.17
C ALA A 230 -10.05 -23.80 -15.31
N ILE A 231 -9.42 -22.63 -15.17
CA ILE A 231 -9.99 -21.46 -14.51
C ILE A 231 -11.29 -21.03 -15.20
N LEU A 232 -11.25 -20.84 -16.53
CA LEU A 232 -12.43 -20.43 -17.30
C LEU A 232 -13.56 -21.45 -17.21
N GLN A 233 -13.26 -22.76 -17.21
CA GLN A 233 -14.25 -23.81 -17.03
C GLN A 233 -14.92 -23.74 -15.65
N LYS A 234 -14.13 -23.52 -14.59
CA LYS A 234 -14.67 -23.36 -13.23
C LYS A 234 -15.59 -22.15 -13.14
N ILE A 235 -15.18 -20.99 -13.67
CA ILE A 235 -16.02 -19.78 -13.70
C ILE A 235 -17.32 -20.04 -14.47
N ARG A 236 -17.24 -20.68 -15.65
CA ARG A 236 -18.42 -20.98 -16.48
C ARG A 236 -19.40 -21.93 -15.82
N SER A 237 -18.91 -22.89 -15.02
CA SER A 237 -19.75 -23.87 -14.33
C SER A 237 -20.33 -23.39 -13.00
N SER A 238 -19.89 -22.23 -12.52
CA SER A 238 -20.36 -21.63 -11.26
C SER A 238 -21.68 -20.88 -11.45
N ARG A 239 -22.46 -20.80 -10.39
CA ARG A 239 -23.74 -20.07 -10.36
C ARG A 239 -23.57 -18.67 -9.81
N ARG A 240 -22.62 -18.49 -8.88
CA ARG A 240 -22.39 -17.24 -8.14
C ARG A 240 -20.90 -16.92 -8.04
N PRO A 241 -20.19 -16.81 -9.17
CA PRO A 241 -18.77 -16.49 -9.15
C PRO A 241 -18.51 -15.03 -8.75
N VAL A 242 -17.41 -14.79 -8.04
CA VAL A 242 -16.93 -13.46 -7.67
C VAL A 242 -15.45 -13.31 -8.03
N PHE A 243 -15.08 -12.19 -8.62
CA PHE A 243 -13.69 -11.82 -8.88
C PHE A 243 -13.17 -10.89 -7.78
N ASN A 244 -12.31 -11.40 -6.90
CA ASN A 244 -11.64 -10.61 -5.87
C ASN A 244 -10.32 -10.06 -6.39
N VAL A 245 -10.22 -8.74 -6.49
CA VAL A 245 -9.11 -8.03 -7.13
C VAL A 245 -8.19 -7.41 -6.09
N GLY A 246 -6.91 -7.78 -6.10
CA GLY A 246 -5.89 -7.28 -5.19
C GLY A 246 -4.93 -6.26 -5.80
N ASN A 247 -4.16 -5.57 -4.95
CA ASN A 247 -3.18 -4.56 -5.37
C ASN A 247 -1.98 -5.15 -6.13
N GLY A 248 -1.71 -6.44 -6.01
CA GLY A 248 -0.69 -7.13 -6.79
C GLY A 248 -0.84 -6.93 -8.30
N ILE A 249 -2.06 -6.70 -8.78
CA ILE A 249 -2.34 -6.38 -10.19
C ILE A 249 -1.73 -5.03 -10.60
N ARG A 250 -1.80 -4.02 -9.72
CA ARG A 250 -1.14 -2.72 -9.95
C ARG A 250 0.38 -2.87 -9.92
N ILE A 251 0.90 -3.60 -8.95
CA ILE A 251 2.34 -3.88 -8.80
C ILE A 251 2.87 -4.63 -10.03
N ALA A 252 2.13 -5.61 -10.54
CA ALA A 252 2.50 -6.35 -11.75
C ALA A 252 2.36 -5.53 -13.05
N GLY A 253 1.80 -4.31 -13.00
CA GLY A 253 1.50 -3.51 -14.20
C GLY A 253 0.42 -4.15 -15.10
N ALA A 254 -0.52 -4.90 -14.51
CA ALA A 254 -1.51 -5.72 -15.22
C ALA A 254 -2.90 -5.07 -15.30
N HIS A 255 -3.06 -3.81 -14.95
CA HIS A 255 -4.38 -3.16 -14.84
C HIS A 255 -5.15 -3.15 -16.16
N GLN A 256 -4.48 -2.97 -17.31
CA GLN A 256 -5.13 -2.99 -18.61
C GLN A 256 -5.70 -4.39 -18.93
N ALA A 257 -4.90 -5.44 -18.68
CA ALA A 257 -5.34 -6.82 -18.87
C ALA A 257 -6.48 -7.19 -17.89
N LEU A 258 -6.44 -6.67 -16.65
CA LEU A 258 -7.54 -6.83 -15.70
C LEU A 258 -8.85 -6.31 -16.27
N MET A 259 -8.89 -5.07 -16.77
CA MET A 259 -10.12 -4.48 -17.30
C MET A 259 -10.68 -5.29 -18.48
N GLU A 260 -9.81 -5.76 -19.38
CA GLU A 260 -10.22 -6.63 -20.48
C GLU A 260 -10.79 -7.97 -19.98
N VAL A 261 -10.17 -8.59 -18.99
CA VAL A 261 -10.64 -9.86 -18.39
C VAL A 261 -11.99 -9.66 -17.68
N ILE A 262 -12.16 -8.57 -16.92
CA ILE A 262 -13.44 -8.26 -16.26
C ILE A 262 -14.58 -8.20 -17.27
N ASP A 263 -14.43 -7.44 -18.34
CA ASP A 263 -15.47 -7.29 -19.36
C ASP A 263 -15.80 -8.60 -20.07
N ARG A 264 -14.77 -9.41 -20.38
CA ARG A 264 -14.94 -10.70 -21.04
C ARG A 264 -15.53 -11.78 -20.16
N LEU A 265 -15.19 -11.78 -18.86
CA LEU A 265 -15.76 -12.74 -17.89
C LEU A 265 -17.21 -12.39 -17.55
N GLY A 266 -17.54 -11.14 -17.32
CA GLY A 266 -18.89 -10.69 -16.97
C GLY A 266 -19.34 -11.10 -15.57
N ILE A 267 -18.41 -11.34 -14.63
CA ILE A 267 -18.73 -11.72 -13.24
C ILE A 267 -18.60 -10.53 -12.29
N PRO A 268 -19.34 -10.49 -11.17
CA PRO A 268 -19.22 -9.46 -10.15
C PRO A 268 -17.80 -9.33 -9.62
N VAL A 269 -17.35 -8.08 -9.38
CA VAL A 269 -16.01 -7.75 -8.92
C VAL A 269 -16.08 -7.11 -7.55
N VAL A 270 -15.20 -7.57 -6.65
CA VAL A 270 -14.96 -6.97 -5.34
C VAL A 270 -13.49 -6.59 -5.18
N THR A 271 -13.23 -5.54 -4.41
CA THR A 271 -11.88 -5.07 -4.10
C THR A 271 -11.56 -5.23 -2.63
N GLY A 272 -10.27 -5.29 -2.30
CA GLY A 272 -9.79 -5.23 -0.93
C GLY A 272 -9.42 -3.80 -0.51
N TRP A 273 -8.94 -3.66 0.72
CA TRP A 273 -8.65 -2.37 1.35
C TRP A 273 -7.60 -1.51 0.61
N ASN A 274 -6.57 -2.12 0.06
CA ASN A 274 -5.49 -1.42 -0.67
C ASN A 274 -5.57 -1.57 -2.19
N SER A 275 -6.69 -2.06 -2.70
CA SER A 275 -6.96 -2.23 -4.13
C SER A 275 -8.23 -1.51 -4.59
N GLN A 276 -8.69 -0.53 -3.85
CA GLN A 276 -9.94 0.19 -4.12
C GLN A 276 -9.94 0.85 -5.49
N ASP A 277 -8.78 1.31 -5.96
CA ASP A 277 -8.60 1.95 -7.26
C ASP A 277 -8.38 0.97 -8.42
N ALA A 278 -8.48 -0.33 -8.18
CA ALA A 278 -8.34 -1.35 -9.22
C ALA A 278 -9.50 -1.35 -10.23
N ILE A 279 -10.68 -0.90 -9.78
CA ILE A 279 -11.87 -0.74 -10.61
C ILE A 279 -12.63 0.52 -10.15
N TYR A 280 -13.27 1.25 -11.07
CA TYR A 280 -14.03 2.44 -10.72
C TYR A 280 -15.46 2.10 -10.27
N ASP A 281 -16.02 2.91 -9.35
CA ASP A 281 -17.30 2.62 -8.69
C ASP A 281 -18.51 2.52 -9.63
N SER A 282 -18.48 3.25 -10.75
CA SER A 282 -19.56 3.22 -11.74
C SER A 282 -19.46 2.06 -12.74
N HIS A 283 -18.47 1.17 -12.60
CA HIS A 283 -18.37 -0.03 -13.46
C HIS A 283 -19.56 -0.96 -13.19
N PRO A 284 -20.26 -1.48 -14.24
CA PRO A 284 -21.48 -2.29 -14.07
C PRO A 284 -21.28 -3.58 -13.24
N LEU A 285 -20.08 -4.12 -13.24
CA LEU A 285 -19.74 -5.34 -12.52
C LEU A 285 -19.14 -5.09 -11.13
N TYR A 286 -18.86 -3.84 -10.76
CA TYR A 286 -18.32 -3.53 -9.45
C TYR A 286 -19.39 -3.62 -8.38
N THR A 287 -19.19 -4.50 -7.42
CA THR A 287 -20.15 -4.76 -6.33
C THR A 287 -19.82 -3.96 -5.08
N GLY A 288 -18.55 -3.98 -4.63
CA GLY A 288 -18.15 -3.29 -3.41
C GLY A 288 -16.77 -3.69 -2.90
N ARG A 289 -16.50 -3.31 -1.65
CA ARG A 289 -15.24 -3.54 -0.92
C ARG A 289 -15.45 -4.61 0.13
N ALA A 290 -14.77 -5.75 -0.02
CA ALA A 290 -14.88 -6.85 0.93
C ALA A 290 -13.83 -6.75 2.06
N GLY A 291 -14.16 -7.29 3.24
CA GLY A 291 -13.28 -7.39 4.40
C GLY A 291 -13.84 -6.77 5.68
N ASN A 292 -13.02 -6.73 6.74
CA ASN A 292 -13.38 -6.22 8.08
C ASN A 292 -13.91 -4.79 8.09
N MET A 293 -13.33 -3.97 7.24
CA MET A 293 -13.69 -2.57 7.01
C MET A 293 -14.27 -2.39 5.61
N GLY A 294 -14.83 -3.46 5.05
CA GLY A 294 -15.54 -3.44 3.79
C GLY A 294 -16.98 -2.96 3.94
N ASP A 295 -17.67 -2.93 2.81
CA ASP A 295 -19.11 -2.66 2.76
C ASP A 295 -19.94 -3.96 2.78
N ARG A 296 -21.26 -3.82 2.99
CA ARG A 296 -22.16 -4.98 2.97
C ARG A 296 -22.25 -5.67 1.61
N PRO A 297 -22.38 -4.91 0.49
CA PRO A 297 -22.46 -5.53 -0.84
C PRO A 297 -21.25 -6.40 -1.18
N GLY A 298 -20.04 -5.91 -0.92
CA GLY A 298 -18.81 -6.65 -1.16
C GLY A 298 -18.71 -7.92 -0.31
N ASN A 299 -19.05 -7.82 0.98
CA ASN A 299 -19.07 -8.98 1.88
C ASN A 299 -20.19 -9.97 1.55
N PHE A 300 -21.40 -9.51 1.24
CA PHE A 300 -22.49 -10.42 0.81
C PHE A 300 -22.11 -11.16 -0.48
N ALA A 301 -21.48 -10.49 -1.44
CA ALA A 301 -21.05 -11.13 -2.67
C ALA A 301 -20.03 -12.26 -2.40
N VAL A 302 -19.00 -12.00 -1.59
CA VAL A 302 -17.99 -13.02 -1.26
C VAL A 302 -18.62 -14.17 -0.46
N GLN A 303 -19.41 -13.88 0.57
CA GLN A 303 -19.94 -14.90 1.47
C GLN A 303 -21.01 -15.79 0.82
N ASN A 304 -21.80 -15.26 -0.12
CA ASN A 304 -22.81 -16.03 -0.86
C ASN A 304 -22.26 -16.69 -2.15
N SER A 305 -21.01 -16.46 -2.50
CA SER A 305 -20.41 -17.02 -3.73
C SER A 305 -20.25 -18.54 -3.64
N ASP A 306 -20.30 -19.21 -4.78
CA ASP A 306 -19.90 -20.61 -4.96
C ASP A 306 -18.54 -20.75 -5.64
N LEU A 307 -17.97 -19.63 -6.10
CA LEU A 307 -16.59 -19.52 -6.59
C LEU A 307 -16.02 -18.14 -6.28
N VAL A 308 -14.85 -18.09 -5.67
CA VAL A 308 -14.02 -16.89 -5.55
C VAL A 308 -12.77 -17.06 -6.42
N PHE A 309 -12.63 -16.18 -7.40
CA PHE A 309 -11.40 -16.03 -8.18
C PHE A 309 -10.63 -14.84 -7.66
N SER A 310 -9.52 -15.07 -6.95
CA SER A 310 -8.70 -14.03 -6.30
C SER A 310 -7.37 -13.87 -7.00
N VAL A 311 -7.05 -12.66 -7.48
CA VAL A 311 -5.82 -12.35 -8.21
C VAL A 311 -5.07 -11.20 -7.54
N GLY A 312 -3.79 -11.45 -7.22
CA GLY A 312 -2.89 -10.44 -6.66
C GLY A 312 -3.34 -9.89 -5.30
N SER A 313 -4.12 -10.66 -4.55
CA SER A 313 -4.59 -10.31 -3.21
C SER A 313 -3.94 -11.24 -2.19
N ARG A 314 -3.18 -10.65 -1.27
CA ARG A 314 -2.59 -11.40 -0.16
C ARG A 314 -3.63 -12.05 0.77
N LEU A 315 -4.92 -11.68 0.67
CA LEU A 315 -5.99 -12.20 1.52
C LEU A 315 -5.60 -12.16 3.02
N SER A 316 -5.18 -10.98 3.48
CA SER A 316 -4.83 -10.77 4.88
C SER A 316 -6.07 -10.83 5.78
N ILE A 317 -5.88 -10.85 7.10
CA ILE A 317 -6.98 -10.80 8.10
C ILE A 317 -7.92 -9.60 7.87
N ARG A 318 -7.43 -8.48 7.33
CA ARG A 318 -8.32 -7.37 6.93
C ARG A 318 -9.33 -7.77 5.86
N GLN A 319 -8.94 -8.66 4.94
CA GLN A 319 -9.79 -9.13 3.85
C GLN A 319 -10.68 -10.31 4.26
N VAL A 320 -10.15 -11.26 5.01
CA VAL A 320 -10.84 -12.51 5.31
C VAL A 320 -11.53 -12.53 6.68
N GLY A 321 -11.28 -11.52 7.51
CA GLY A 321 -11.85 -11.41 8.84
C GLY A 321 -11.06 -12.15 9.91
N TYR A 322 -11.36 -11.84 11.18
CA TYR A 322 -10.78 -12.56 12.33
C TYR A 322 -11.33 -13.99 12.45
N ASN A 323 -12.60 -14.19 12.07
CA ASN A 323 -13.23 -15.50 11.96
C ASN A 323 -13.02 -16.04 10.52
N TYR A 324 -11.75 -16.14 10.10
CA TYR A 324 -11.37 -16.45 8.72
C TYR A 324 -11.85 -17.83 8.23
N GLU A 325 -12.13 -18.78 9.12
CA GLU A 325 -12.69 -20.08 8.76
C GLU A 325 -14.08 -19.97 8.11
N THR A 326 -14.77 -18.85 8.35
CA THR A 326 -16.08 -18.57 7.78
C THR A 326 -16.03 -17.85 6.44
N TRP A 327 -14.85 -17.39 6.03
CA TRP A 327 -14.69 -16.64 4.79
C TRP A 327 -14.90 -17.51 3.57
N ALA A 328 -15.78 -17.06 2.66
CA ALA A 328 -16.09 -17.75 1.41
C ALA A 328 -16.40 -19.27 1.61
N ARG A 329 -17.02 -19.63 2.75
CA ARG A 329 -17.16 -21.00 3.25
C ARG A 329 -17.90 -21.98 2.32
N ALA A 330 -18.67 -21.47 1.35
CA ALA A 330 -19.40 -22.27 0.37
C ALA A 330 -18.76 -22.22 -1.03
N ALA A 331 -17.66 -21.47 -1.19
CA ALA A 331 -17.04 -21.22 -2.49
C ALA A 331 -15.89 -22.19 -2.78
N TYR A 332 -15.73 -22.54 -4.04
CA TYR A 332 -14.46 -23.04 -4.58
C TYR A 332 -13.51 -21.86 -4.75
N VAL A 333 -12.32 -21.90 -4.14
CA VAL A 333 -11.41 -20.74 -4.05
C VAL A 333 -10.19 -20.95 -4.94
N ILE A 334 -10.09 -20.11 -5.98
CA ILE A 334 -8.92 -20.02 -6.86
C ILE A 334 -8.10 -18.81 -6.42
N VAL A 335 -6.84 -19.01 -6.06
CA VAL A 335 -5.95 -17.93 -5.62
C VAL A 335 -4.71 -17.88 -6.50
N ASN A 336 -4.46 -16.71 -7.10
CA ASN A 336 -3.21 -16.39 -7.73
C ASN A 336 -2.38 -15.49 -6.84
N ASP A 337 -1.15 -15.88 -6.59
CA ASP A 337 -0.14 -15.05 -5.95
C ASP A 337 1.24 -15.31 -6.54
N VAL A 338 2.09 -14.29 -6.52
CA VAL A 338 3.49 -14.36 -6.96
C VAL A 338 4.37 -15.06 -5.92
N ASP A 339 3.90 -15.14 -4.68
CA ASP A 339 4.57 -15.76 -3.54
C ASP A 339 3.90 -17.10 -3.20
N ALA A 340 4.65 -18.20 -3.39
CA ALA A 340 4.15 -19.55 -3.12
C ALA A 340 3.76 -19.79 -1.66
N GLU A 341 4.34 -19.04 -0.72
CA GLU A 341 4.04 -19.19 0.71
C GLU A 341 2.68 -18.56 1.07
N GLU A 342 2.28 -17.50 0.38
CA GLU A 342 0.94 -16.91 0.55
C GLU A 342 -0.18 -17.89 0.16
N LEU A 343 0.09 -18.82 -0.76
CA LEU A 343 -0.86 -19.86 -1.18
C LEU A 343 -1.04 -21.00 -0.16
N LYS A 344 -0.19 -21.06 0.88
CA LYS A 344 -0.17 -22.14 1.89
C LYS A 344 -0.63 -21.69 3.28
N LYS A 345 -0.89 -20.40 3.46
CA LYS A 345 -1.23 -19.86 4.79
C LYS A 345 -2.52 -20.45 5.33
N PRO A 346 -2.63 -20.67 6.65
CA PRO A 346 -3.77 -21.37 7.26
C PRO A 346 -5.06 -20.55 7.33
N SER A 347 -5.00 -19.24 7.07
CA SER A 347 -6.15 -18.33 7.17
C SER A 347 -7.04 -18.30 5.93
N VAL A 348 -6.71 -19.07 4.89
CA VAL A 348 -7.51 -19.16 3.66
C VAL A 348 -7.47 -20.59 3.17
N HIS A 349 -8.64 -21.18 2.91
CA HIS A 349 -8.67 -22.43 2.15
C HIS A 349 -8.48 -22.12 0.66
N VAL A 350 -7.62 -22.86 -0.01
CA VAL A 350 -7.30 -22.69 -1.41
C VAL A 350 -7.51 -24.00 -2.14
N ASP A 351 -8.52 -24.07 -3.01
CA ASP A 351 -8.81 -25.27 -3.80
C ASP A 351 -7.96 -25.36 -5.05
N MET A 352 -7.65 -24.21 -5.67
CA MET A 352 -6.81 -24.14 -6.86
C MET A 352 -5.75 -23.04 -6.69
N PRO A 353 -4.54 -23.37 -6.23
CA PRO A 353 -3.43 -22.42 -6.17
C PRO A 353 -2.83 -22.19 -7.56
N VAL A 354 -2.60 -20.92 -7.91
CA VAL A 354 -1.96 -20.49 -9.15
C VAL A 354 -0.73 -19.66 -8.80
N HIS A 355 0.43 -20.30 -8.68
CA HIS A 355 1.70 -19.63 -8.41
C HIS A 355 2.24 -19.00 -9.69
N ALA A 356 1.85 -17.77 -9.97
CA ALA A 356 2.21 -17.04 -11.17
C ALA A 356 2.18 -15.52 -10.95
N ASP A 357 2.88 -14.78 -11.81
CA ASP A 357 2.73 -13.33 -11.87
C ASP A 357 1.31 -12.97 -12.34
N ALA A 358 0.68 -11.99 -11.68
CA ALA A 358 -0.68 -11.58 -12.00
C ALA A 358 -0.83 -11.06 -13.44
N LYS A 359 0.22 -10.45 -14.00
CA LYS A 359 0.21 -9.98 -15.39
C LYS A 359 0.19 -11.16 -16.35
N ASP A 360 1.07 -12.15 -16.14
CA ASP A 360 1.13 -13.35 -16.97
C ASP A 360 -0.21 -14.11 -16.97
N LEU A 361 -0.82 -14.26 -15.79
CA LEU A 361 -2.15 -14.86 -15.67
C LEU A 361 -3.22 -14.09 -16.44
N LEU A 362 -3.33 -12.78 -16.20
CA LEU A 362 -4.38 -11.97 -16.79
C LEU A 362 -4.22 -11.81 -18.30
N GLU A 363 -3.00 -11.66 -18.82
CA GLU A 363 -2.73 -11.60 -20.25
C GLU A 363 -3.04 -12.95 -20.93
N THR A 364 -2.71 -14.09 -20.28
CA THR A 364 -3.03 -15.42 -20.80
C THR A 364 -4.54 -15.65 -20.83
N LEU A 365 -5.28 -15.26 -19.77
CA LEU A 365 -6.73 -15.35 -19.73
C LEU A 365 -7.39 -14.45 -20.79
N ALA A 366 -6.92 -13.20 -20.94
CA ALA A 366 -7.45 -12.27 -21.94
C ALA A 366 -7.27 -12.81 -23.37
N ALA A 367 -6.08 -13.32 -23.67
CA ALA A 367 -5.78 -13.89 -24.99
C ALA A 367 -6.65 -15.13 -25.29
N LEU A 368 -6.78 -16.05 -24.31
CA LEU A 368 -7.59 -17.25 -24.47
C LEU A 368 -9.07 -16.92 -24.61
N LEU A 369 -9.63 -16.03 -23.75
CA LEU A 369 -11.00 -15.57 -23.84
C LEU A 369 -11.30 -14.94 -25.18
N LYS A 370 -10.40 -14.07 -25.67
CA LYS A 370 -10.55 -13.42 -26.95
C LYS A 370 -10.59 -14.44 -28.10
N GLU A 371 -9.63 -15.34 -28.15
CA GLU A 371 -9.55 -16.38 -29.19
C GLU A 371 -10.82 -17.25 -29.22
N GLU A 372 -11.26 -17.74 -28.05
CA GLU A 372 -12.39 -18.65 -27.94
C GLU A 372 -13.73 -17.96 -28.21
N GLN A 373 -13.87 -16.71 -27.79
CA GLN A 373 -15.07 -15.89 -28.07
C GLN A 373 -15.14 -15.47 -29.53
N ASP A 374 -14.04 -15.01 -30.13
CA ASP A 374 -13.97 -14.63 -31.56
C ASP A 374 -14.25 -15.84 -32.48
N ALA A 375 -13.87 -17.04 -32.04
CA ALA A 375 -14.16 -18.30 -32.73
C ALA A 375 -15.57 -18.86 -32.47
N GLY A 376 -16.37 -18.20 -31.63
CA GLY A 376 -17.74 -18.62 -31.27
C GLY A 376 -17.78 -19.90 -30.38
N ARG A 377 -16.67 -20.31 -29.77
CA ARG A 377 -16.60 -21.46 -28.88
C ARG A 377 -16.98 -21.13 -27.43
N LEU A 378 -16.80 -19.87 -27.01
CA LEU A 378 -17.26 -19.34 -25.74
C LEU A 378 -18.22 -18.16 -25.95
N PRO A 379 -19.19 -17.95 -25.05
CA PRO A 379 -20.07 -16.78 -25.08
C PRO A 379 -19.32 -15.50 -24.67
N TYR A 380 -19.88 -14.34 -25.05
CA TYR A 380 -19.46 -13.03 -24.58
C TYR A 380 -20.63 -12.28 -23.93
N PRO A 381 -20.54 -11.91 -22.66
CA PRO A 381 -19.50 -12.33 -21.68
C PRO A 381 -19.55 -13.82 -21.40
N LEU A 382 -18.48 -14.36 -20.76
CA LEU A 382 -18.38 -15.80 -20.46
C LEU A 382 -19.48 -16.29 -19.52
N PHE A 383 -19.81 -15.47 -18.51
CA PHE A 383 -20.81 -15.77 -17.50
C PHE A 383 -22.18 -15.23 -17.94
N ASP A 384 -23.19 -16.08 -17.88
CA ASP A 384 -24.54 -15.80 -18.40
C ASP A 384 -25.52 -15.19 -17.38
N GLY A 385 -25.07 -14.95 -16.12
CA GLY A 385 -25.87 -14.31 -15.07
C GLY A 385 -26.08 -15.18 -13.82
N GLY A 386 -26.13 -16.48 -13.95
CA GLY A 386 -26.22 -17.44 -12.83
C GLY A 386 -27.52 -17.34 -12.00
N GLU A 387 -27.45 -17.73 -10.73
CA GLU A 387 -28.58 -17.73 -9.79
C GLU A 387 -28.35 -16.73 -8.64
N GLY A 388 -29.33 -15.87 -8.39
CA GLY A 388 -29.32 -14.91 -7.30
C GLY A 388 -30.52 -15.00 -6.38
N LEU A 389 -30.84 -13.90 -5.70
CA LEU A 389 -31.97 -13.77 -4.79
C LEU A 389 -33.26 -13.43 -5.54
N ARG A 390 -34.42 -13.94 -5.07
CA ARG A 390 -35.76 -13.48 -5.49
C ARG A 390 -35.94 -13.49 -7.02
N ASP A 391 -35.56 -14.58 -7.66
CA ASP A 391 -35.64 -14.79 -9.12
C ASP A 391 -34.78 -13.84 -9.96
N MET A 392 -33.89 -13.06 -9.35
CA MET A 392 -32.84 -12.27 -10.02
C MET A 392 -31.68 -13.17 -10.43
N ASP A 393 -30.93 -12.74 -11.45
CA ASP A 393 -29.61 -13.32 -11.68
C ASP A 393 -28.58 -12.85 -10.63
N TRP A 394 -27.40 -13.45 -10.63
CA TRP A 394 -26.35 -13.14 -9.65
C TRP A 394 -25.83 -11.70 -9.78
N ARG A 395 -25.68 -11.19 -10.99
CA ARG A 395 -25.24 -9.80 -11.24
C ARG A 395 -26.29 -8.80 -10.77
N GLU A 396 -27.55 -9.09 -11.01
CA GLU A 396 -28.67 -8.27 -10.54
C GLU A 396 -28.75 -8.25 -9.02
N THR A 397 -28.54 -9.40 -8.38
CA THR A 397 -28.45 -9.50 -6.90
C THR A 397 -27.33 -8.65 -6.34
N CYS A 398 -26.13 -8.73 -6.91
CA CYS A 398 -24.98 -7.92 -6.46
C CYS A 398 -25.24 -6.41 -6.66
N ARG A 399 -25.86 -6.01 -7.77
CA ARG A 399 -26.27 -4.62 -8.03
C ARG A 399 -27.34 -4.15 -7.03
N MET A 400 -28.32 -4.97 -6.76
CA MET A 400 -29.38 -4.68 -5.77
C MET A 400 -28.79 -4.44 -4.39
N TRP A 401 -27.83 -5.27 -3.92
CA TRP A 401 -27.14 -5.03 -2.65
C TRP A 401 -26.40 -3.68 -2.64
N LYS A 402 -25.69 -3.34 -3.73
CA LYS A 402 -24.99 -2.08 -3.84
C LYS A 402 -25.92 -0.86 -3.75
N GLU A 403 -27.10 -0.95 -4.32
CA GLU A 403 -28.11 0.11 -4.29
C GLU A 403 -28.82 0.18 -2.93
N THR A 404 -29.07 -0.99 -2.30
CA THR A 404 -29.83 -1.08 -1.04
C THR A 404 -28.97 -0.71 0.18
N TYR A 405 -27.66 -1.02 0.16
CA TYR A 405 -26.76 -0.86 1.29
C TYR A 405 -25.60 0.12 1.00
N PRO A 406 -25.89 1.36 0.60
CA PRO A 406 -24.81 2.34 0.40
C PRO A 406 -24.12 2.66 1.74
N VAL A 407 -22.80 2.87 1.72
CA VAL A 407 -22.04 3.26 2.91
C VAL A 407 -22.45 4.65 3.39
N ILE A 408 -22.60 5.58 2.46
CA ILE A 408 -22.96 6.97 2.79
C ILE A 408 -24.48 7.10 2.79
N LEU A 409 -25.03 7.23 3.99
CA LEU A 409 -26.48 7.28 4.22
C LEU A 409 -27.01 8.73 4.19
N PRO A 410 -28.32 8.93 3.95
CA PRO A 410 -28.93 10.27 3.98
C PRO A 410 -28.66 11.03 5.29
N ARG A 411 -28.64 10.34 6.43
CA ARG A 411 -28.34 10.96 7.74
C ARG A 411 -26.93 11.59 7.83
N HIS A 412 -25.94 11.03 7.09
CA HIS A 412 -24.58 11.58 7.05
C HIS A 412 -24.55 12.94 6.33
N MET A 413 -25.43 13.12 5.36
CA MET A 413 -25.54 14.36 4.58
C MET A 413 -26.41 15.41 5.26
N ALA A 414 -27.32 15.00 6.14
CA ALA A 414 -28.35 15.85 6.74
C ALA A 414 -27.95 16.48 8.10
N CYS A 415 -26.66 16.46 8.48
CA CYS A 415 -26.19 17.13 9.70
C CYS A 415 -26.54 18.63 9.65
N GLY A 416 -27.12 19.13 10.75
CA GLY A 416 -27.48 20.55 10.88
C GLY A 416 -26.27 21.48 10.98
N ASP A 417 -26.47 22.77 10.74
CA ASP A 417 -25.42 23.78 10.79
C ASP A 417 -24.93 24.12 12.21
N GLU A 418 -25.53 23.52 13.24
CA GLU A 418 -25.05 23.61 14.64
C GLU A 418 -24.15 22.43 15.04
N GLU A 419 -24.01 21.43 14.18
CA GLU A 419 -23.21 20.23 14.42
C GLU A 419 -21.92 20.25 13.60
N PRO A 420 -20.80 19.74 14.14
CA PRO A 420 -19.59 19.54 13.34
C PRO A 420 -19.85 18.70 12.10
N ALA A 421 -19.07 18.91 11.03
CA ALA A 421 -19.24 18.20 9.79
C ALA A 421 -19.14 16.67 9.98
N ASN A 422 -19.86 15.94 9.13
CA ASN A 422 -19.81 14.49 9.08
C ASN A 422 -18.66 14.02 8.18
N VAL A 423 -17.82 13.10 8.65
CA VAL A 423 -16.67 12.62 7.88
C VAL A 423 -17.07 11.93 6.57
N TYR A 424 -18.20 11.23 6.53
CA TYR A 424 -18.70 10.61 5.30
C TYR A 424 -19.25 11.63 4.30
N ALA A 425 -19.86 12.72 4.81
CA ALA A 425 -20.23 13.84 3.97
C ALA A 425 -18.99 14.49 3.34
N LEU A 426 -17.93 14.73 4.11
CA LEU A 426 -16.65 15.22 3.58
C LEU A 426 -16.12 14.33 2.46
N VAL A 427 -16.03 13.01 2.70
CA VAL A 427 -15.48 12.06 1.72
C VAL A 427 -16.28 12.06 0.44
N LYS A 428 -17.62 12.10 0.52
CA LYS A 428 -18.51 12.17 -0.64
C LYS A 428 -18.36 13.50 -1.40
N GLU A 429 -18.41 14.63 -0.68
CA GLU A 429 -18.29 15.95 -1.26
C GLU A 429 -16.95 16.15 -1.96
N LEU A 430 -15.86 15.65 -1.35
CA LEU A 430 -14.52 15.69 -1.93
C LEU A 430 -14.44 14.81 -3.19
N SER A 431 -14.68 13.48 -3.04
CA SER A 431 -14.47 12.52 -4.13
C SER A 431 -15.36 12.77 -5.34
N SER A 432 -16.59 13.28 -5.14
CA SER A 432 -17.50 13.63 -6.24
C SER A 432 -17.01 14.79 -7.10
N ARG A 433 -16.21 15.72 -6.56
CA ARG A 433 -15.66 16.90 -7.25
C ARG A 433 -14.33 16.64 -7.97
N LEU A 434 -13.65 15.56 -7.65
CA LEU A 434 -12.38 15.23 -8.28
C LEU A 434 -12.59 14.68 -9.68
N HIS A 435 -11.59 14.88 -10.57
CA HIS A 435 -11.64 14.41 -11.95
C HIS A 435 -11.18 12.95 -12.10
N GLU A 436 -11.41 12.36 -13.25
CA GLU A 436 -10.81 11.07 -13.65
C GLU A 436 -9.28 11.20 -13.67
N GLY A 437 -8.58 10.13 -13.29
CA GLY A 437 -7.12 10.12 -13.22
C GLY A 437 -6.51 10.80 -11.97
N GLN A 438 -7.31 11.45 -11.11
CA GLN A 438 -6.83 12.14 -9.90
C GLN A 438 -6.09 11.19 -8.95
N ILE A 439 -4.97 11.67 -8.39
CA ILE A 439 -4.23 10.96 -7.34
C ILE A 439 -4.66 11.49 -5.98
N THR A 440 -5.10 10.58 -5.11
CA THR A 440 -5.41 10.88 -3.71
C THR A 440 -4.55 10.01 -2.80
N VAL A 441 -3.83 10.67 -1.90
CA VAL A 441 -3.06 10.04 -0.81
C VAL A 441 -3.86 10.15 0.49
N VAL A 442 -3.88 9.08 1.26
CA VAL A 442 -4.69 9.02 2.48
C VAL A 442 -3.86 8.58 3.67
N GLY A 443 -3.85 9.41 4.70
CA GLY A 443 -3.22 9.11 5.98
C GLY A 443 -4.03 8.12 6.81
N ASN A 444 -3.39 7.51 7.79
CA ASN A 444 -4.04 6.54 8.66
C ASN A 444 -4.90 7.19 9.76
N GLY A 445 -5.90 6.46 10.24
CA GLY A 445 -6.92 6.94 11.17
C GLY A 445 -8.27 7.20 10.50
N SER A 446 -8.95 8.28 10.87
CA SER A 446 -10.28 8.64 10.33
C SER A 446 -10.28 8.80 8.81
N ALA A 447 -9.22 9.39 8.26
CA ALA A 447 -9.04 9.59 6.82
C ALA A 447 -9.06 8.25 6.06
N CYS A 448 -8.25 7.30 6.52
CA CYS A 448 -8.15 5.96 5.92
C CYS A 448 -9.48 5.19 6.05
N VAL A 449 -10.10 5.23 7.24
CA VAL A 449 -11.33 4.45 7.49
C VAL A 449 -12.51 5.02 6.70
N ALA A 450 -12.82 6.29 6.84
CA ALA A 450 -13.93 6.90 6.13
C ALA A 450 -13.69 6.98 4.61
N GLY A 451 -12.45 7.31 4.21
CA GLY A 451 -12.04 7.28 2.80
C GLY A 451 -12.12 5.88 2.22
N GLY A 452 -11.58 4.88 2.93
CA GLY A 452 -11.68 3.48 2.52
C GLY A 452 -13.10 2.96 2.38
N HIS A 453 -14.03 3.49 3.15
CA HIS A 453 -15.46 3.13 3.07
C HIS A 453 -16.20 3.84 1.94
N GLY A 454 -16.14 5.17 1.91
CA GLY A 454 -17.09 6.00 1.17
C GLY A 454 -16.54 6.78 -0.02
N TYR A 455 -15.23 6.69 -0.31
CA TYR A 455 -14.63 7.42 -1.43
C TYR A 455 -15.12 6.86 -2.77
N ILE A 456 -15.59 7.76 -3.65
CA ILE A 456 -16.06 7.42 -5.00
C ILE A 456 -14.86 7.39 -5.94
N ILE A 457 -14.48 6.21 -6.37
CA ILE A 457 -13.39 6.01 -7.32
C ILE A 457 -13.90 6.23 -8.74
N LYS A 458 -13.31 7.17 -9.47
CA LYS A 458 -13.55 7.41 -10.90
C LYS A 458 -12.48 6.72 -11.75
N LYS A 459 -12.74 6.64 -13.05
CA LYS A 459 -11.85 5.96 -13.99
C LYS A 459 -10.43 6.53 -13.94
N GLY A 460 -9.43 5.65 -13.82
CA GLY A 460 -8.01 6.01 -13.82
C GLY A 460 -7.50 6.65 -12.53
N GLN A 461 -8.34 6.92 -11.55
CA GLN A 461 -7.90 7.47 -10.26
C GLN A 461 -6.97 6.51 -9.52
N ARG A 462 -6.11 7.10 -8.68
CA ARG A 462 -5.27 6.37 -7.73
C ARG A 462 -5.66 6.76 -6.30
N PHE A 463 -5.80 5.75 -5.46
CA PHE A 463 -6.10 5.90 -4.04
C PHE A 463 -5.00 5.22 -3.23
N ILE A 464 -4.09 6.01 -2.66
CA ILE A 464 -2.82 5.55 -2.10
C ILE A 464 -2.89 5.52 -0.58
N THR A 465 -2.64 4.36 0.00
CA THR A 465 -2.54 4.15 1.45
C THR A 465 -1.55 3.02 1.76
N ASN A 466 -0.84 3.07 2.89
CA ASN A 466 0.06 2.02 3.35
C ASN A 466 -0.67 1.03 4.30
N SER A 467 -1.63 0.31 3.76
CA SER A 467 -2.61 -0.44 4.55
C SER A 467 -2.04 -1.55 5.43
N ALA A 468 -0.91 -2.14 5.09
CA ALA A 468 -0.37 -3.28 5.84
C ALA A 468 0.29 -2.86 7.16
N ILE A 469 1.16 -1.86 7.14
CA ILE A 469 1.74 -1.31 8.38
C ILE A 469 0.83 -0.30 9.04
N ALA A 470 0.05 0.44 8.25
CA ALA A 470 -0.90 1.44 8.70
C ALA A 470 -0.28 2.51 9.63
N SER A 471 0.95 2.96 9.33
CA SER A 471 1.63 3.99 10.13
C SER A 471 0.95 5.34 9.99
N MET A 472 0.70 6.03 11.10
CA MET A 472 0.42 7.46 11.10
C MET A 472 1.68 8.23 10.69
N GLY A 473 1.51 9.46 10.16
CA GLY A 473 2.61 10.23 9.58
C GLY A 473 3.02 9.79 8.17
N TYR A 474 2.27 8.86 7.56
CA TYR A 474 2.44 8.46 6.16
C TYR A 474 2.08 9.58 5.18
N ASP A 475 1.10 10.36 5.50
CA ASP A 475 0.34 11.33 4.71
C ASP A 475 1.20 12.36 3.95
N LEU A 476 1.86 13.30 4.65
CA LEU A 476 2.68 14.35 4.02
C LEU A 476 3.82 13.76 3.17
N PRO A 477 4.65 12.83 3.70
CA PRO A 477 5.71 12.23 2.91
C PRO A 477 5.21 11.47 1.68
N ALA A 478 4.10 10.74 1.81
CA ALA A 478 3.54 10.00 0.68
C ALA A 478 2.96 10.94 -0.38
N ALA A 479 2.34 12.06 0.02
CA ALA A 479 1.90 13.09 -0.93
C ALA A 479 3.08 13.73 -1.67
N ILE A 480 4.22 13.95 -0.99
CA ILE A 480 5.47 14.39 -1.62
C ILE A 480 5.93 13.36 -2.66
N GLY A 481 5.99 12.08 -2.28
CA GLY A 481 6.39 11.00 -3.19
C GLY A 481 5.48 10.89 -4.42
N ALA A 482 4.16 10.98 -4.23
CA ALA A 482 3.18 10.99 -5.31
C ALA A 482 3.35 12.20 -6.24
N CYS A 483 3.56 13.39 -5.69
CA CYS A 483 3.84 14.61 -6.44
C CYS A 483 5.12 14.50 -7.28
N MET A 484 6.18 13.90 -6.72
CA MET A 484 7.43 13.67 -7.45
C MET A 484 7.29 12.61 -8.55
N ALA A 485 6.35 11.68 -8.41
CA ALA A 485 6.07 10.68 -9.43
C ALA A 485 5.23 11.27 -10.60
N ASP A 486 4.31 12.17 -10.31
CA ASP A 486 3.43 12.81 -11.30
C ASP A 486 3.28 14.31 -11.02
N HIS A 487 4.00 15.12 -11.79
CA HIS A 487 3.96 16.59 -11.71
C HIS A 487 2.82 17.21 -12.56
N SER A 488 2.03 16.40 -13.24
CA SER A 488 1.04 16.91 -14.22
C SER A 488 -0.26 17.36 -13.57
N GLN A 489 -0.46 17.08 -12.29
CA GLN A 489 -1.71 17.36 -11.58
C GLN A 489 -1.49 17.70 -10.10
N ASP A 490 -2.50 18.26 -9.48
CA ASP A 490 -2.56 18.45 -8.03
C ASP A 490 -2.65 17.07 -7.33
N ILE A 491 -1.99 16.93 -6.20
CA ILE A 491 -2.13 15.76 -5.34
C ILE A 491 -3.14 16.09 -4.23
N ILE A 492 -4.14 15.25 -4.09
CA ILE A 492 -5.10 15.36 -2.98
C ILE A 492 -4.56 14.58 -1.78
N LEU A 493 -4.51 15.23 -0.65
CA LEU A 493 -4.12 14.60 0.61
C LEU A 493 -5.29 14.67 1.60
N LEU A 494 -5.77 13.50 2.02
CA LEU A 494 -6.73 13.38 3.11
C LEU A 494 -6.02 12.86 4.36
N THR A 495 -5.98 13.65 5.42
CA THR A 495 -5.23 13.35 6.65
C THR A 495 -6.02 13.68 7.91
N GLY A 496 -5.55 13.25 9.07
CA GLY A 496 -6.11 13.56 10.38
C GLY A 496 -5.19 14.46 11.21
N ASP A 497 -5.77 15.19 12.18
CA ASP A 497 -5.06 16.08 13.09
C ASP A 497 -3.95 15.40 13.89
N GLY A 498 -4.11 14.12 14.25
CA GLY A 498 -3.09 13.34 14.93
C GLY A 498 -2.03 12.78 14.01
N SER A 499 -2.41 12.34 12.79
CA SER A 499 -1.48 11.71 11.85
C SER A 499 -0.48 12.72 11.28
N ILE A 500 -0.95 13.90 10.89
CA ILE A 500 -0.10 14.95 10.32
C ILE A 500 1.04 15.39 11.27
N GLN A 501 0.83 15.27 12.61
CA GLN A 501 1.84 15.66 13.60
C GLN A 501 3.14 14.86 13.48
N MET A 502 3.07 13.59 13.02
CA MET A 502 4.21 12.68 13.06
C MET A 502 5.27 12.98 11.99
N ASN A 503 4.93 13.76 10.96
CA ASN A 503 5.85 14.24 9.93
C ASN A 503 5.55 15.71 9.55
N ILE A 504 5.10 16.50 10.50
CA ILE A 504 4.64 17.87 10.27
C ILE A 504 5.70 18.80 9.67
N GLN A 505 6.98 18.53 9.93
CA GLN A 505 8.11 19.27 9.37
C GLN A 505 8.16 19.21 7.83
N GLU A 506 7.54 18.21 7.21
CA GLU A 506 7.47 18.07 5.76
C GLU A 506 6.56 19.11 5.08
N LEU A 507 5.77 19.85 5.87
CA LEU A 507 5.10 21.06 5.38
C LEU A 507 6.13 22.05 4.81
N GLN A 508 7.34 22.14 5.41
CA GLN A 508 8.40 22.99 4.88
C GLN A 508 8.94 22.47 3.55
N THR A 509 9.07 21.17 3.38
CA THR A 509 9.48 20.56 2.10
C THR A 509 8.47 20.88 0.99
N ILE A 510 7.18 20.74 1.26
CA ILE A 510 6.10 21.02 0.31
C ILE A 510 6.10 22.50 -0.10
N ILE A 511 6.19 23.43 0.85
CA ILE A 511 6.15 24.87 0.55
C ILE A 511 7.41 25.33 -0.18
N HIS A 512 8.60 24.79 0.20
CA HIS A 512 9.86 25.10 -0.44
C HIS A 512 9.84 24.76 -1.94
N HIS A 513 9.31 23.59 -2.28
CA HIS A 513 9.22 23.11 -3.66
C HIS A 513 7.94 23.55 -4.38
N ARG A 514 7.06 24.31 -3.71
CA ARG A 514 5.77 24.77 -4.24
C ARG A 514 4.92 23.61 -4.80
N MET A 515 4.93 22.47 -4.11
CA MET A 515 4.23 21.27 -4.56
C MET A 515 2.71 21.50 -4.52
N PRO A 516 1.96 21.22 -5.59
CA PRO A 516 0.51 21.45 -5.64
C PRO A 516 -0.24 20.36 -4.86
N ILE A 517 -0.09 20.35 -3.54
CA ILE A 517 -0.72 19.38 -2.65
C ILE A 517 -1.88 20.04 -1.92
N LYS A 518 -3.10 19.54 -2.13
CA LYS A 518 -4.32 20.01 -1.48
C LYS A 518 -4.58 19.17 -0.24
N ILE A 519 -4.31 19.73 0.92
CA ILE A 519 -4.38 19.05 2.23
C ILE A 519 -5.77 19.25 2.82
N PHE A 520 -6.58 18.18 2.84
CA PHE A 520 -7.87 18.14 3.54
C PHE A 520 -7.67 17.47 4.90
N LEU A 521 -7.69 18.29 5.94
CA LEU A 521 -7.35 17.87 7.29
C LEU A 521 -8.64 17.62 8.11
N ILE A 522 -8.85 16.38 8.51
CA ILE A 522 -9.92 15.97 9.41
C ILE A 522 -9.49 16.29 10.85
N ASN A 523 -10.13 17.29 11.44
CA ASN A 523 -9.93 17.61 12.86
C ASN A 523 -11.11 17.08 13.68
N ASN A 524 -10.87 16.00 14.41
CA ASN A 524 -11.80 15.41 15.37
C ASN A 524 -11.22 15.34 16.78
N GLY A 525 -10.25 16.22 17.09
CA GLY A 525 -9.64 16.37 18.41
C GLY A 525 -8.81 15.17 18.84
N GLY A 526 -8.21 14.39 17.88
CA GLY A 526 -7.26 13.36 18.24
C GLY A 526 -7.44 11.99 17.57
N TYR A 527 -7.00 10.93 18.26
CA TYR A 527 -6.95 9.56 17.73
C TYR A 527 -8.30 8.85 17.80
N HIS A 528 -9.20 9.20 16.87
CA HIS A 528 -10.60 8.81 16.91
C HIS A 528 -10.85 7.30 16.87
N SER A 529 -10.07 6.54 16.09
CA SER A 529 -10.19 5.07 16.07
C SER A 529 -9.90 4.45 17.44
N ILE A 530 -8.93 4.99 18.18
CA ILE A 530 -8.58 4.55 19.53
C ILE A 530 -9.65 5.03 20.53
N ARG A 531 -10.18 6.25 20.35
CA ARG A 531 -11.32 6.75 21.13
C ARG A 531 -12.50 5.79 21.10
N GLN A 532 -12.89 5.32 19.90
CA GLN A 532 -13.96 4.33 19.76
C GLN A 532 -13.60 2.99 20.42
N THR A 533 -12.37 2.51 20.27
CA THR A 533 -11.93 1.26 20.89
C THR A 533 -11.99 1.36 22.41
N GLN A 534 -11.45 2.43 22.99
CA GLN A 534 -11.47 2.60 24.44
C GLN A 534 -12.91 2.70 24.97
N LYS A 535 -13.77 3.52 24.36
CA LYS A 535 -15.19 3.63 24.76
C LYS A 535 -15.92 2.30 24.69
N ASN A 536 -15.70 1.50 23.65
CA ASN A 536 -16.43 0.25 23.46
C ASN A 536 -15.98 -0.89 24.38
N TYR A 537 -14.68 -0.94 24.74
CA TYR A 537 -14.13 -2.06 25.50
C TYR A 537 -13.82 -1.74 26.96
N PHE A 538 -13.46 -0.49 27.27
CA PHE A 538 -12.94 -0.12 28.60
C PHE A 538 -13.79 0.95 29.29
N GLY A 539 -14.54 1.74 28.54
CA GLY A 539 -15.30 2.86 29.09
C GLY A 539 -14.42 4.08 29.41
N GLU A 540 -14.90 4.95 30.28
CA GLU A 540 -14.18 6.15 30.74
C GLU A 540 -13.51 5.90 32.10
N PRO A 541 -12.40 6.63 32.41
CA PRO A 541 -11.80 7.73 31.65
C PRO A 541 -10.96 7.24 30.45
N LEU A 542 -10.96 8.04 29.39
CA LEU A 542 -10.14 7.83 28.21
C LEU A 542 -8.70 8.27 28.48
N VAL A 543 -7.71 7.66 27.81
CA VAL A 543 -6.28 7.96 28.00
C VAL A 543 -5.54 8.10 26.68
N GLY A 544 -4.70 9.12 26.53
CA GLY A 544 -3.74 9.29 25.42
C GLY A 544 -4.35 9.48 24.04
N ILE A 545 -5.58 9.98 23.92
CA ILE A 545 -6.30 10.06 22.65
C ILE A 545 -6.51 11.46 22.10
N GLY A 546 -6.51 12.47 22.94
CA GLY A 546 -6.73 13.83 22.50
C GLY A 546 -7.36 14.74 23.56
N VAL A 547 -8.12 15.73 23.09
CA VAL A 547 -8.66 16.79 23.97
C VAL A 547 -9.61 16.27 25.04
N ASP A 548 -10.35 15.21 24.77
CA ASP A 548 -11.31 14.61 25.70
C ASP A 548 -10.67 13.64 26.71
N SER A 549 -9.44 13.19 26.49
CA SER A 549 -8.66 12.48 27.52
C SER A 549 -7.93 13.44 28.48
N GLY A 550 -7.72 14.69 28.07
CA GLY A 550 -7.10 15.74 28.88
C GLY A 550 -5.57 15.61 29.07
N ASP A 551 -4.97 14.58 28.51
CA ASP A 551 -3.53 14.26 28.63
C ASP A 551 -2.75 14.45 27.31
N LEU A 552 -3.44 14.80 26.22
CA LEU A 552 -2.88 15.07 24.90
C LEU A 552 -3.64 16.22 24.22
N SER A 553 -2.92 17.07 23.51
CA SER A 553 -3.49 18.18 22.73
C SER A 553 -2.83 18.28 21.36
N PHE A 554 -3.49 19.00 20.46
CA PHE A 554 -3.01 19.27 19.11
C PHE A 554 -2.88 20.77 18.88
N PRO A 555 -1.97 21.22 17.99
CA PRO A 555 -1.80 22.65 17.72
C PRO A 555 -3.01 23.22 16.99
N ASP A 556 -3.15 24.53 17.11
CA ASP A 556 -4.05 25.33 16.31
C ASP A 556 -3.54 25.33 14.85
N MET A 557 -4.30 24.73 13.94
CA MET A 557 -3.88 24.50 12.55
C MET A 557 -3.83 25.78 11.74
N GLU A 558 -4.62 26.80 12.06
CA GLU A 558 -4.56 28.13 11.42
C GLU A 558 -3.23 28.82 11.71
N LYS A 559 -2.81 28.80 12.98
CA LYS A 559 -1.50 29.35 13.37
C LYS A 559 -0.34 28.59 12.76
N LEU A 560 -0.48 27.28 12.68
CA LEU A 560 0.52 26.42 12.07
C LEU A 560 0.61 26.67 10.55
N ALA A 561 -0.51 26.75 9.85
CA ALA A 561 -0.58 27.13 8.44
C ALA A 561 0.08 28.50 8.21
N TRP A 562 -0.22 29.48 9.05
CA TRP A 562 0.43 30.79 8.99
C TRP A 562 1.95 30.70 9.17
N ALA A 563 2.43 29.92 10.15
CA ALA A 563 3.86 29.79 10.44
C ALA A 563 4.65 29.16 9.28
N TYR A 564 4.06 28.21 8.55
CA TYR A 564 4.65 27.60 7.35
C TYR A 564 4.34 28.36 6.06
N GLY A 565 3.49 29.40 6.10
CA GLY A 565 3.15 30.20 4.92
C GLY A 565 2.11 29.56 3.98
N TYR A 566 1.23 28.72 4.51
CA TYR A 566 0.14 28.12 3.75
C TYR A 566 -1.10 29.00 3.72
N PRO A 567 -1.78 29.08 2.57
CA PRO A 567 -3.20 29.46 2.55
C PRO A 567 -4.01 28.49 3.41
N TYR A 568 -4.95 29.03 4.17
CA TYR A 568 -5.77 28.24 5.11
C TYR A 568 -7.26 28.48 4.86
N LEU A 569 -8.01 27.39 4.88
CA LEU A 569 -9.47 27.35 4.80
C LEU A 569 -10.00 26.49 5.94
N ARG A 570 -11.23 26.77 6.39
CA ARG A 570 -11.89 25.99 7.43
C ARG A 570 -13.35 25.76 7.09
N ALA A 571 -13.84 24.54 7.34
CA ALA A 571 -15.24 24.17 7.31
C ALA A 571 -15.65 23.55 8.65
N GLU A 572 -16.72 24.03 9.24
CA GLU A 572 -17.21 23.57 10.55
C GLU A 572 -18.44 22.67 10.41
N HIS A 573 -19.22 22.82 9.35
CA HIS A 573 -20.51 22.18 9.16
C HIS A 573 -20.63 21.59 7.75
N ASN A 574 -21.56 20.66 7.55
CA ASN A 574 -21.79 20.03 6.24
C ASN A 574 -22.09 21.03 5.13
N SER A 575 -22.84 22.10 5.42
CA SER A 575 -23.19 23.15 4.45
C SER A 575 -21.98 23.91 3.90
N GLN A 576 -20.88 23.92 4.62
CA GLN A 576 -19.64 24.61 4.23
C GLN A 576 -18.67 23.72 3.44
N LEU A 577 -18.86 22.37 3.43
CA LEU A 577 -17.94 21.43 2.78
C LEU A 577 -17.75 21.70 1.30
N GLY A 578 -18.85 21.78 0.54
CA GLY A 578 -18.79 22.03 -0.90
C GLY A 578 -18.02 23.30 -1.25
N PRO A 579 -18.42 24.47 -0.75
CA PRO A 579 -17.73 25.74 -1.00
C PRO A 579 -16.25 25.74 -0.58
N ALA A 580 -15.90 25.15 0.57
CA ALA A 580 -14.52 25.07 1.05
C ALA A 580 -13.65 24.18 0.16
N ILE A 581 -14.17 23.01 -0.24
CA ILE A 581 -13.48 22.08 -1.15
C ILE A 581 -13.26 22.73 -2.52
N GLU A 582 -14.29 23.33 -3.12
CA GLU A 582 -14.18 24.00 -4.42
C GLU A 582 -13.14 25.13 -4.40
N LYS A 583 -13.15 25.93 -3.31
CA LYS A 583 -12.16 26.98 -3.13
C LYS A 583 -10.74 26.41 -2.97
N ALA A 584 -10.55 25.33 -2.20
CA ALA A 584 -9.26 24.69 -2.02
C ALA A 584 -8.72 24.12 -3.34
N LEU A 585 -9.58 23.46 -4.12
CA LEU A 585 -9.22 22.89 -5.42
C LEU A 585 -8.89 23.96 -6.48
N ALA A 586 -9.50 25.15 -6.41
CA ALA A 586 -9.24 26.25 -7.32
C ALA A 586 -7.98 27.07 -7.00
N MET A 587 -7.38 26.89 -5.83
CA MET A 587 -6.16 27.62 -5.43
C MET A 587 -4.93 27.04 -6.13
N GLU A 588 -4.00 27.89 -6.56
CA GLU A 588 -2.70 27.45 -7.05
C GLU A 588 -1.79 27.03 -5.89
N GLY A 589 -0.97 25.99 -6.10
CA GLY A 589 0.00 25.51 -5.12
C GLY A 589 -0.63 24.78 -3.91
N PRO A 590 0.11 24.66 -2.80
CA PRO A 590 -0.36 23.97 -1.61
C PRO A 590 -1.36 24.78 -0.81
N VAL A 591 -2.33 24.09 -0.19
CA VAL A 591 -3.34 24.68 0.69
C VAL A 591 -3.70 23.72 1.82
N ILE A 592 -4.02 24.23 2.99
CA ILE A 592 -4.61 23.47 4.10
C ILE A 592 -6.08 23.86 4.22
N CYS A 593 -6.96 22.87 4.04
CA CYS A 593 -8.39 22.98 4.29
C CYS A 593 -8.73 22.11 5.50
N GLU A 594 -8.94 22.72 6.65
CA GLU A 594 -9.29 22.03 7.89
C GLU A 594 -10.80 21.85 7.97
N ILE A 595 -11.22 20.62 8.29
CA ILE A 595 -12.62 20.28 8.46
C ILE A 595 -12.85 19.80 9.88
N MET A 596 -13.69 20.51 10.63
CA MET A 596 -14.09 20.17 11.99
C MET A 596 -15.11 19.04 11.94
N VAL A 597 -14.71 17.85 12.40
CA VAL A 597 -15.53 16.64 12.35
C VAL A 597 -15.94 16.19 13.74
N SER A 598 -17.14 15.66 13.86
CA SER A 598 -17.69 15.18 15.12
C SER A 598 -16.80 14.13 15.79
N MET A 599 -16.47 14.32 17.07
CA MET A 599 -15.79 13.34 17.92
C MET A 599 -16.67 12.14 18.27
N GLY A 600 -17.98 12.24 18.08
CA GLY A 600 -18.96 11.15 18.31
C GLY A 600 -19.25 10.30 17.08
N GLN A 601 -18.65 10.59 15.93
CA GLN A 601 -18.89 9.89 14.67
C GLN A 601 -18.48 8.42 14.77
N ASN A 602 -19.39 7.49 14.45
CA ASN A 602 -19.05 6.08 14.30
C ASN A 602 -18.54 5.77 12.88
N PHE A 603 -17.60 4.83 12.78
CA PHE A 603 -17.23 4.24 11.50
C PHE A 603 -18.10 3.02 11.24
N GLU A 604 -18.83 3.03 10.14
CA GLU A 604 -19.80 2.00 9.76
C GLU A 604 -19.98 1.90 8.22
N PRO A 605 -20.23 0.71 7.67
CA PRO A 605 -20.29 -0.57 8.39
C PRO A 605 -18.88 -1.09 8.71
N LYS A 606 -18.75 -1.97 9.71
CA LYS A 606 -17.48 -2.63 10.04
C LYS A 606 -17.72 -3.96 10.77
N SER A 607 -16.76 -4.87 10.69
CA SER A 607 -16.72 -6.00 11.59
C SER A 607 -16.57 -5.53 13.04
N ALA A 608 -17.39 -6.04 13.94
CA ALA A 608 -17.34 -5.75 15.36
C ALA A 608 -17.64 -7.01 16.16
N ALA A 609 -17.01 -7.15 17.33
CA ALA A 609 -17.36 -8.24 18.22
C ALA A 609 -18.81 -8.09 18.70
N LYS A 610 -19.51 -9.22 18.76
CA LYS A 610 -20.90 -9.34 19.24
C LYS A 610 -20.88 -9.99 20.61
N ARG A 611 -21.60 -9.41 21.55
CA ARG A 611 -21.75 -9.98 22.88
C ARG A 611 -23.00 -10.87 22.91
N LEU A 612 -22.79 -12.16 23.18
CA LEU A 612 -23.90 -13.12 23.34
C LEU A 612 -24.60 -12.92 24.66
N PRO A 613 -25.85 -13.49 24.83
CA PRO A 613 -26.61 -13.38 26.06
C PRO A 613 -25.90 -13.93 27.31
N ASP A 614 -25.00 -14.89 27.14
CA ASP A 614 -24.17 -15.46 28.21
C ASP A 614 -22.96 -14.61 28.59
N GLY A 615 -22.75 -13.48 27.87
CA GLY A 615 -21.61 -12.57 28.06
C GLY A 615 -20.39 -12.86 27.21
N THR A 616 -20.37 -13.97 26.47
CA THR A 616 -19.27 -14.36 25.58
C THR A 616 -19.14 -13.36 24.42
N MET A 617 -17.89 -13.00 24.07
CA MET A 617 -17.60 -12.16 22.91
C MET A 617 -17.23 -13.04 21.72
N VAL A 618 -17.94 -12.87 20.61
CA VAL A 618 -17.70 -13.60 19.36
C VAL A 618 -17.40 -12.63 18.22
N SER A 619 -16.61 -13.09 17.25
CA SER A 619 -16.41 -12.36 15.99
C SER A 619 -17.35 -12.96 14.95
N PRO A 620 -18.43 -12.26 14.55
CA PRO A 620 -19.36 -12.78 13.55
C PRO A 620 -18.68 -12.93 12.19
N PRO A 621 -19.24 -13.77 11.29
CA PRO A 621 -18.83 -13.83 9.89
C PRO A 621 -18.95 -12.46 9.21
N LEU A 622 -18.21 -12.26 8.10
CA LEU A 622 -18.12 -10.95 7.42
C LEU A 622 -19.44 -10.50 6.77
N GLU A 623 -20.41 -11.37 6.58
CA GLU A 623 -21.77 -10.94 6.19
C GLU A 623 -22.46 -10.12 7.29
N ASP A 624 -22.12 -10.32 8.57
CA ASP A 624 -22.77 -9.67 9.70
C ASP A 624 -21.95 -8.49 10.25
N LEU A 625 -21.95 -7.38 9.52
CA LEU A 625 -21.27 -6.14 9.92
C LEU A 625 -22.11 -5.30 10.88
N SER A 626 -21.43 -4.57 11.77
CA SER A 626 -22.06 -3.55 12.64
C SER A 626 -22.29 -2.24 11.86
N PRO A 627 -23.43 -1.54 12.08
CA PRO A 627 -24.59 -1.93 12.92
C PRO A 627 -25.29 -3.17 12.36
N PHE A 628 -25.58 -4.14 13.23
CA PHE A 628 -26.14 -5.44 12.80
C PHE A 628 -27.52 -5.26 12.19
N LEU A 629 -27.77 -5.98 11.08
CA LEU A 629 -29.09 -6.01 10.45
C LEU A 629 -30.07 -6.85 11.28
N PRO A 630 -31.39 -6.58 11.22
CA PRO A 630 -32.41 -7.47 11.74
C PRO A 630 -32.26 -8.89 11.17
N GLU A 631 -32.57 -9.92 11.96
CA GLU A 631 -32.39 -11.33 11.53
C GLU A 631 -33.15 -11.67 10.24
N GLU A 632 -34.39 -11.21 10.11
CA GLU A 632 -35.19 -11.43 8.90
C GLU A 632 -34.57 -10.79 7.66
N GLU A 633 -34.01 -9.61 7.81
CA GLU A 633 -33.31 -8.91 6.72
C GLU A 633 -32.01 -9.61 6.37
N MET A 634 -31.25 -10.07 7.38
CA MET A 634 -30.03 -10.83 7.16
C MET A 634 -30.35 -12.16 6.46
N ASP A 635 -31.35 -12.90 6.90
CA ASP A 635 -31.78 -14.17 6.28
C ASP A 635 -32.20 -13.93 4.81
N ALA A 636 -32.87 -12.81 4.52
CA ALA A 636 -33.30 -12.47 3.17
C ALA A 636 -32.15 -12.11 2.20
N ASN A 637 -30.96 -11.88 2.72
CA ASN A 637 -29.73 -11.57 1.94
C ASN A 637 -28.77 -12.76 1.83
N MET A 638 -29.12 -13.95 2.38
CA MET A 638 -28.24 -15.11 2.35
C MET A 638 -28.80 -16.21 1.45
N LEU A 639 -27.94 -16.68 0.52
CA LEU A 639 -28.17 -17.82 -0.37
C LEU A 639 -27.56 -19.12 0.17
N ILE A 640 -26.77 -19.01 1.23
CA ILE A 640 -26.13 -20.12 1.94
C ILE A 640 -26.63 -20.13 3.39
N PRO A 641 -26.57 -21.28 4.09
CA PRO A 641 -26.91 -21.33 5.50
C PRO A 641 -26.10 -20.34 6.32
N ARG A 642 -26.79 -19.56 7.16
CA ARG A 642 -26.12 -18.70 8.14
C ARG A 642 -25.44 -19.52 9.22
N ILE A 643 -24.33 -19.05 9.70
CA ILE A 643 -23.76 -19.48 10.97
C ILE A 643 -24.55 -18.75 12.05
N LYS A 644 -25.37 -19.49 12.81
CA LYS A 644 -26.09 -18.95 13.98
C LYS A 644 -25.17 -19.12 15.19
N ASP A 645 -25.00 -18.03 15.95
CA ASP A 645 -24.25 -17.99 17.20
C ASP A 645 -24.87 -18.94 18.29
#